data_b74c275b19241f57bcf6b4d7a7036c46
#
_entry.id   b74c275b19241f57bcf6b4d7a7036c46
#
_cell.length_a   1.000
_cell.length_b   1.000
_cell.length_c   1.000
_cell.angle_alpha   90.00
_cell.angle_beta   90.00
_cell.angle_gamma   90.00
#
_symmetry.space_group_name_H-M   'P 1'
#
loop_
_entity.id
_entity.type
_entity.pdbx_description
1 polymer ?
#
loop_
_entity_poly.entity_id
_entity_poly.type
_entity_poly.pdbx_seq_one_letter_code
_entity_poly.pdbx_strand_id
1 'polypeptide(L)'
;MGRQRLVSLFGWAALALATPALVQTWKADNGNGTYTNPLFFDEFSDPDMIRVGNDFYLTGTTMHSMPGLPVLRSRDLVNWTFVSYALDRLDLGPSFRLEDGKNEYGRGIWAPCFRFHDGTYHIFSNVNGQTTQLFRATSPAGPWTRAPIKRSLHDLSVLFDDDGKVHVVWGYQGIHIAQLTEDLTDLGPGTERELIAPAAGMGEGLHFYKIDGKYFITSAWFIDEMRMPVARADRLGGPWEVNQDVSRGEDFGLGVGYRVGSREAPFHVTPPDPSRPGRCAMHQGGIVDTPTGEWWGFSMMDANAVGRLTALSPVTWVDGWPYFGLPDNLGRSPRTWVKPNTGATEPLHAPYQRSDDFAAHRLQPIWQWNHVPVDGKWSLRERPGVLRLHALPAPDLWHARNTLGQRAIGPRSTVTATLDASGLKPGDVAGLALFNRPYAWIGVERSDDGLTLAQLDEVTGKASRAPLQNTRVWLRADCDFVKNTASFHYSTDGATYAALGEPHVMAYGLITFQGVRSSLFSYRTRSDAEGGYADFDAIEVTEVPRPAVPYGRRIELAVPGRTSPLAFDEAVAFTVVDRGLGRVALEADGGHLSVGQDRVVSLRRGTAGEAETFQWMETFDGDLVLMSLATKRYLRCDPGGRVLADSPGPRPDGQDGARFRWRVR
;
A
#
# COMPACT_ATOMS: atom_id res chain seq x y z
N MET A 1 15.03 72.19 -36.87
CA MET A 1 14.97 70.90 -37.66
C MET A 1 15.57 69.79 -36.80
N GLY A 2 14.76 69.15 -35.96
CA GLY A 2 15.17 68.06 -35.05
C GLY A 2 14.62 66.73 -35.56
N ARG A 3 15.49 65.76 -35.82
CA ARG A 3 15.14 64.39 -36.13
C ARG A 3 15.01 63.56 -34.86
N GLN A 4 13.79 63.17 -34.52
CA GLN A 4 13.52 62.13 -33.48
C GLN A 4 13.88 60.75 -34.06
N ARG A 5 14.71 60.01 -33.34
CA ARG A 5 14.97 58.59 -33.59
C ARG A 5 13.95 57.76 -32.77
N LEU A 6 13.12 56.99 -33.45
CA LEU A 6 12.32 55.93 -32.85
C LEU A 6 13.25 54.75 -32.47
N VAL A 7 13.24 54.38 -31.23
CA VAL A 7 13.83 53.13 -30.73
C VAL A 7 12.70 52.13 -30.58
N SER A 8 12.68 51.13 -31.47
CA SER A 8 11.77 49.99 -31.39
C SER A 8 12.30 48.98 -30.38
N LEU A 9 11.61 48.86 -29.23
CA LEU A 9 11.81 47.80 -28.25
C LEU A 9 11.12 46.51 -28.79
N PHE A 10 11.92 45.56 -29.23
CA PHE A 10 11.47 44.20 -29.42
C PHE A 10 11.41 43.50 -28.06
N GLY A 11 10.20 43.36 -27.50
CA GLY A 11 9.96 42.52 -26.33
C GLY A 11 10.04 41.03 -26.72
N TRP A 12 11.01 40.33 -26.18
CA TRP A 12 11.06 38.85 -26.21
C TRP A 12 10.04 38.32 -25.22
N ALA A 13 8.91 37.87 -25.69
CA ALA A 13 8.01 37.04 -24.89
C ALA A 13 8.66 35.65 -24.70
N ALA A 14 9.24 35.40 -23.54
CA ALA A 14 9.64 34.06 -23.16
C ALA A 14 8.35 33.22 -23.02
N LEU A 15 8.11 32.33 -23.98
CA LEU A 15 7.15 31.24 -23.79
C LEU A 15 7.73 30.34 -22.69
N ALA A 16 7.21 30.47 -21.50
CA ALA A 16 7.38 29.46 -20.45
C ALA A 16 6.67 28.20 -20.97
N LEU A 17 7.42 27.24 -21.47
CA LEU A 17 6.96 25.88 -21.67
C LEU A 17 6.58 25.37 -20.26
N ALA A 18 5.28 25.33 -19.97
CA ALA A 18 4.77 24.63 -18.82
C ALA A 18 5.24 23.19 -18.94
N THR A 19 6.19 22.79 -18.11
CA THR A 19 6.49 21.38 -17.91
C THR A 19 5.18 20.67 -17.58
N PRO A 20 4.82 19.58 -18.27
CA PRO A 20 3.63 18.84 -17.89
C PRO A 20 3.75 18.50 -16.41
N ALA A 21 2.76 18.88 -15.61
CA ALA A 21 2.68 18.50 -14.23
C ALA A 21 2.72 16.96 -14.21
N LEU A 22 3.79 16.38 -13.68
CA LEU A 22 3.95 14.94 -13.55
C LEU A 22 2.70 14.40 -12.86
N VAL A 23 1.99 13.50 -13.52
CA VAL A 23 0.74 12.94 -13.03
C VAL A 23 1.02 12.28 -11.70
N GLN A 24 0.33 12.75 -10.69
CA GLN A 24 0.56 12.34 -9.32
C GLN A 24 -0.13 11.00 -9.07
N THR A 25 0.57 10.11 -8.37
CA THR A 25 0.12 8.78 -7.98
C THR A 25 -1.15 8.79 -7.11
N TRP A 26 -1.73 7.61 -6.84
CA TRP A 26 -2.92 7.42 -6.01
C TRP A 26 -3.01 8.43 -4.87
N LYS A 27 -4.16 9.10 -4.79
CA LYS A 27 -4.51 10.01 -3.71
C LYS A 27 -5.66 9.42 -2.92
N ALA A 28 -5.44 9.20 -1.64
CA ALA A 28 -6.55 8.87 -0.73
C ALA A 28 -7.49 10.06 -0.55
N ASP A 29 -6.99 11.28 -0.56
CA ASP A 29 -7.78 12.52 -0.46
C ASP A 29 -8.61 12.75 -1.72
N ASN A 30 -9.93 12.84 -1.56
CA ASN A 30 -10.87 13.06 -2.65
C ASN A 30 -11.01 14.54 -3.02
N GLY A 31 -10.39 15.46 -2.28
CA GLY A 31 -10.48 16.92 -2.50
C GLY A 31 -11.82 17.56 -2.11
N ASN A 32 -12.74 16.79 -1.55
CA ASN A 32 -14.09 17.22 -1.16
C ASN A 32 -14.36 17.06 0.34
N GLY A 33 -13.31 16.95 1.16
CA GLY A 33 -13.41 16.72 2.60
C GLY A 33 -13.51 15.24 3.00
N THR A 34 -13.37 14.33 2.04
CA THR A 34 -13.36 12.88 2.31
C THR A 34 -12.07 12.23 1.87
N TYR A 35 -11.82 11.02 2.37
CA TYR A 35 -10.75 10.14 1.90
C TYR A 35 -11.33 8.79 1.46
N THR A 36 -10.55 8.04 0.70
CA THR A 36 -10.87 6.67 0.27
C THR A 36 -9.69 5.74 0.57
N ASN A 37 -9.95 4.65 1.26
CA ASN A 37 -8.98 3.59 1.51
C ASN A 37 -8.59 2.84 0.21
N PRO A 38 -7.34 2.35 0.12
CA PRO A 38 -6.26 2.46 1.10
C PRO A 38 -5.64 3.86 1.12
N LEU A 39 -4.86 4.20 2.15
CA LEU A 39 -4.10 5.46 2.19
C LEU A 39 -3.04 5.52 1.09
N PHE A 40 -2.42 4.38 0.80
CA PHE A 40 -1.49 4.16 -0.30
C PHE A 40 -1.95 2.95 -1.09
N PHE A 41 -2.07 3.06 -2.42
CA PHE A 41 -2.39 1.89 -3.24
C PHE A 41 -1.11 1.16 -3.71
N ASP A 42 -0.06 1.30 -2.96
CA ASP A 42 1.18 0.53 -3.02
C ASP A 42 1.46 -0.08 -1.66
N GLU A 43 2.32 -1.09 -1.63
CA GLU A 43 2.63 -1.79 -0.39
C GLU A 43 3.18 -0.85 0.68
N PHE A 44 2.53 -0.81 1.82
CA PHE A 44 3.04 -0.21 3.03
C PHE A 44 2.52 -1.04 4.22
N SER A 45 3.24 -2.11 4.53
CA SER A 45 2.79 -3.14 5.45
C SER A 45 3.31 -2.95 6.87
N ASP A 46 2.64 -3.63 7.80
CA ASP A 46 2.96 -3.60 9.23
C ASP A 46 3.14 -2.16 9.75
N PRO A 47 2.16 -1.26 9.51
CA PRO A 47 2.32 0.14 9.87
C PRO A 47 2.35 0.32 11.39
N ASP A 48 3.22 1.21 11.88
CA ASP A 48 3.05 1.84 13.18
C ASP A 48 3.03 3.36 13.04
N MET A 49 2.10 4.00 13.74
CA MET A 49 1.78 5.41 13.60
C MET A 49 1.77 6.08 14.97
N ILE A 50 2.40 7.24 15.06
CA ILE A 50 2.43 8.06 16.26
C ILE A 50 2.03 9.50 15.97
N ARG A 51 1.52 10.19 16.99
CA ARG A 51 1.32 11.64 16.98
C ARG A 51 2.38 12.33 17.84
N VAL A 52 2.99 13.39 17.31
CA VAL A 52 3.91 14.26 18.04
C VAL A 52 3.46 15.71 17.85
N GLY A 53 2.81 16.26 18.86
CA GLY A 53 2.16 17.56 18.74
C GLY A 53 1.02 17.54 17.71
N ASN A 54 1.15 18.34 16.66
CA ASN A 54 0.17 18.41 15.55
C ASN A 54 0.58 17.57 14.35
N ASP A 55 1.69 16.86 14.42
CA ASP A 55 2.20 16.02 13.33
C ASP A 55 1.96 14.54 13.62
N PHE A 56 1.68 13.79 12.56
CA PHE A 56 1.60 12.34 12.59
C PHE A 56 2.79 11.78 11.84
N TYR A 57 3.37 10.71 12.35
CA TYR A 57 4.48 9.99 11.74
C TYR A 57 4.11 8.53 11.57
N LEU A 58 4.50 7.97 10.44
CA LEU A 58 4.21 6.59 10.04
C LEU A 58 5.49 5.92 9.59
N THR A 59 5.69 4.68 10.01
CA THR A 59 6.71 3.78 9.48
C THR A 59 6.11 2.41 9.20
N GLY A 60 6.82 1.58 8.44
CA GLY A 60 6.39 0.23 8.10
C GLY A 60 7.56 -0.67 7.72
N THR A 61 7.29 -1.95 7.53
CA THR A 61 8.29 -2.93 7.18
C THR A 61 8.84 -2.75 5.77
N THR A 62 10.08 -3.18 5.55
CA THR A 62 10.71 -3.18 4.22
C THR A 62 11.40 -4.51 3.91
N MET A 63 11.34 -5.47 4.80
CA MET A 63 11.97 -6.78 4.66
C MET A 63 13.45 -6.67 4.28
N HIS A 64 13.84 -7.24 3.16
CA HIS A 64 15.21 -7.22 2.61
C HIS A 64 15.51 -5.98 1.76
N SER A 65 14.50 -5.15 1.46
CA SER A 65 14.67 -3.98 0.58
C SER A 65 15.36 -2.83 1.27
N MET A 66 16.32 -2.18 0.60
CA MET A 66 17.15 -1.12 1.13
C MET A 66 17.05 0.17 0.28
N PRO A 67 16.97 1.35 0.91
CA PRO A 67 16.94 1.61 2.35
C PRO A 67 15.65 1.12 3.02
N GLY A 68 15.68 0.97 4.35
CA GLY A 68 14.59 0.40 5.14
C GLY A 68 13.97 1.36 6.14
N LEU A 69 12.78 1.02 6.65
CA LEU A 69 12.02 1.80 7.63
C LEU A 69 11.76 3.24 7.14
N PRO A 70 10.89 3.42 6.13
CA PRO A 70 10.50 4.74 5.67
C PRO A 70 9.78 5.50 6.79
N VAL A 71 10.11 6.77 6.97
CA VAL A 71 9.43 7.68 7.89
C VAL A 71 8.63 8.67 7.06
N LEU A 72 7.32 8.62 7.19
CA LEU A 72 6.39 9.54 6.56
C LEU A 72 5.83 10.50 7.61
N ARG A 73 5.41 11.69 7.18
CA ARG A 73 4.76 12.71 8.00
C ARG A 73 3.44 13.13 7.38
N SER A 74 2.44 13.35 8.22
CA SER A 74 1.13 13.91 7.86
C SER A 74 0.67 14.95 8.87
N ARG A 75 -0.24 15.83 8.45
CA ARG A 75 -0.99 16.75 9.31
C ARG A 75 -2.47 16.40 9.42
N ASP A 76 -2.95 15.48 8.59
CA ASP A 76 -4.37 15.14 8.50
C ASP A 76 -4.64 13.62 8.44
N LEU A 77 -3.62 12.78 8.65
CA LEU A 77 -3.68 11.31 8.57
C LEU A 77 -3.96 10.74 7.16
N VAL A 78 -4.23 11.59 6.18
CA VAL A 78 -4.62 11.19 4.82
C VAL A 78 -3.55 11.55 3.78
N ASN A 79 -2.99 12.76 3.90
CA ASN A 79 -1.96 13.26 3.01
C ASN A 79 -0.58 13.13 3.67
N TRP A 80 0.26 12.29 3.09
CA TRP A 80 1.55 11.92 3.65
C TRP A 80 2.70 12.40 2.77
N THR A 81 3.77 12.90 3.39
CA THR A 81 5.02 13.24 2.72
C THR A 81 6.16 12.37 3.26
N PHE A 82 7.08 12.03 2.38
CA PHE A 82 8.27 11.27 2.74
C PHE A 82 9.26 12.16 3.48
N VAL A 83 9.81 11.70 4.60
CA VAL A 83 10.77 12.46 5.43
C VAL A 83 12.16 11.85 5.32
N SER A 84 12.30 10.56 5.64
CA SER A 84 13.59 9.86 5.66
C SER A 84 13.41 8.35 5.64
N TYR A 85 14.52 7.64 5.56
CA TYR A 85 14.64 6.25 5.99
C TYR A 85 15.42 6.19 7.30
N ALA A 86 14.97 5.39 8.26
CA ALA A 86 15.69 5.18 9.51
C ALA A 86 16.90 4.24 9.32
N LEU A 87 16.91 3.48 8.24
CA LEU A 87 17.96 2.53 7.91
C LEU A 87 18.41 2.71 6.47
N ASP A 88 19.67 3.11 6.25
CA ASP A 88 20.26 3.16 4.91
C ASP A 88 20.58 1.75 4.39
N ARG A 89 21.30 0.96 5.17
CA ARG A 89 21.70 -0.42 4.82
C ARG A 89 21.68 -1.35 6.01
N LEU A 90 21.13 -2.54 5.82
CA LEU A 90 21.23 -3.65 6.77
C LEU A 90 22.14 -4.72 6.19
N ASP A 91 23.42 -4.63 6.51
CA ASP A 91 24.43 -5.62 6.12
C ASP A 91 24.83 -6.45 7.34
N LEU A 92 24.25 -7.63 7.47
CA LEU A 92 24.54 -8.57 8.54
C LEU A 92 25.17 -9.86 8.02
N GLY A 93 25.67 -9.85 6.76
CA GLY A 93 26.38 -10.98 6.20
C GLY A 93 26.06 -11.28 4.73
N PRO A 94 26.59 -12.38 4.19
CA PRO A 94 26.48 -12.70 2.76
C PRO A 94 25.05 -12.80 2.23
N SER A 95 24.09 -13.27 3.03
CA SER A 95 22.68 -13.36 2.64
C SER A 95 22.05 -12.00 2.40
N PHE A 96 22.44 -10.97 3.17
CA PHE A 96 21.99 -9.59 2.98
C PHE A 96 22.56 -8.95 1.71
N ARG A 97 23.64 -9.52 1.15
CA ARG A 97 24.30 -9.05 -0.06
C ARG A 97 24.05 -9.93 -1.29
N LEU A 98 23.15 -10.93 -1.20
CA LEU A 98 22.95 -11.94 -2.27
C LEU A 98 24.28 -12.60 -2.70
N GLU A 99 25.11 -12.98 -1.75
CA GLU A 99 26.39 -13.63 -1.99
C GLU A 99 26.33 -15.11 -1.65
N ASP A 100 27.17 -15.92 -2.29
CA ASP A 100 27.29 -17.37 -2.08
C ASP A 100 25.97 -18.14 -2.25
N GLY A 101 25.09 -17.69 -3.15
CA GLY A 101 23.76 -18.27 -3.37
C GLY A 101 22.78 -18.07 -2.22
N LYS A 102 23.12 -17.25 -1.23
CA LYS A 102 22.27 -16.94 -0.07
C LYS A 102 21.43 -15.69 -0.32
N ASN A 103 20.29 -15.57 0.38
CA ASN A 103 19.37 -14.41 0.31
C ASN A 103 18.63 -14.21 1.63
N GLU A 104 18.01 -13.02 1.75
CA GLU A 104 17.15 -12.63 2.87
C GLU A 104 15.69 -12.36 2.41
N TYR A 105 15.26 -12.94 1.31
CA TYR A 105 13.88 -12.80 0.84
C TYR A 105 12.86 -13.21 1.92
N GLY A 106 11.88 -12.33 2.18
CA GLY A 106 10.91 -12.52 3.23
C GLY A 106 11.45 -12.41 4.65
N ARG A 107 12.68 -11.92 4.80
CA ARG A 107 13.37 -11.67 6.06
C ARG A 107 13.91 -10.24 6.09
N GLY A 108 14.76 -9.91 7.04
CA GLY A 108 15.29 -8.57 7.22
C GLY A 108 14.43 -7.77 8.20
N ILE A 109 14.06 -6.56 7.84
CA ILE A 109 13.28 -5.65 8.70
C ILE A 109 11.81 -6.08 8.71
N TRP A 110 11.33 -6.54 9.87
CA TRP A 110 9.95 -6.91 10.13
C TRP A 110 9.18 -5.79 10.82
N ALA A 111 7.95 -6.06 11.29
CA ALA A 111 7.05 -5.09 11.87
C ALA A 111 7.75 -4.14 12.85
N PRO A 112 7.73 -2.82 12.59
CA PRO A 112 8.34 -1.85 13.46
C PRO A 112 7.39 -1.43 14.59
N CYS A 113 7.99 -0.98 15.71
CA CYS A 113 7.32 -0.20 16.75
C CYS A 113 7.90 1.21 16.75
N PHE A 114 7.09 2.24 16.55
CA PHE A 114 7.50 3.64 16.50
C PHE A 114 7.04 4.38 17.76
N ARG A 115 7.96 5.07 18.43
CA ARG A 115 7.67 5.83 19.67
C ARG A 115 8.41 7.15 19.69
N PHE A 116 7.84 8.12 20.37
CA PHE A 116 8.49 9.38 20.70
C PHE A 116 8.47 9.58 22.20
N HIS A 117 9.65 9.75 22.78
CA HIS A 117 9.80 9.96 24.23
C HIS A 117 10.98 10.88 24.49
N ASP A 118 10.82 11.86 25.38
CA ASP A 118 11.84 12.82 25.81
C ASP A 118 12.65 13.43 24.65
N GLY A 119 11.93 13.93 23.64
CA GLY A 119 12.55 14.60 22.49
C GLY A 119 13.23 13.66 21.50
N THR A 120 13.13 12.34 21.68
CA THR A 120 13.77 11.34 20.85
C THR A 120 12.74 10.44 20.18
N TYR A 121 12.92 10.23 18.87
CA TYR A 121 12.19 9.22 18.11
C TYR A 121 12.89 7.88 18.24
N HIS A 122 12.14 6.82 18.49
CA HIS A 122 12.62 5.45 18.63
C HIS A 122 11.86 4.56 17.65
N ILE A 123 12.57 3.78 16.84
CA ILE A 123 11.98 2.71 16.04
C ILE A 123 12.64 1.40 16.46
N PHE A 124 11.82 0.45 16.88
CA PHE A 124 12.26 -0.91 17.20
C PHE A 124 11.76 -1.82 16.08
N SER A 125 12.59 -2.71 15.58
CA SER A 125 12.17 -3.69 14.58
C SER A 125 12.95 -4.98 14.72
N ASN A 126 12.26 -6.10 14.73
CA ASN A 126 12.91 -7.40 14.74
C ASN A 126 13.49 -7.71 13.35
N VAL A 127 14.71 -8.24 13.32
CA VAL A 127 15.32 -8.78 12.11
C VAL A 127 15.23 -10.30 12.21
N ASN A 128 14.40 -10.91 11.37
CA ASN A 128 14.10 -12.34 11.48
C ASN A 128 15.38 -13.20 11.38
N GLY A 129 15.56 -14.08 12.36
CA GLY A 129 16.76 -14.92 12.49
C GLY A 129 17.98 -14.20 13.05
N GLN A 130 17.84 -12.94 13.45
CA GLN A 130 18.86 -12.09 14.07
C GLN A 130 18.29 -11.49 15.37
N THR A 131 18.88 -10.39 15.83
CA THR A 131 18.39 -9.64 17.00
C THR A 131 17.49 -8.47 16.58
N THR A 132 16.63 -8.03 17.49
CA THR A 132 15.87 -6.79 17.33
C THR A 132 16.84 -5.60 17.23
N GLN A 133 16.50 -4.63 16.38
CA GLN A 133 17.27 -3.41 16.18
C GLN A 133 16.52 -2.22 16.73
N LEU A 134 17.23 -1.31 17.37
CA LEU A 134 16.75 -0.04 17.85
C LEU A 134 17.38 1.09 17.02
N PHE A 135 16.53 1.95 16.48
CA PHE A 135 16.94 3.16 15.76
C PHE A 135 16.49 4.38 16.56
N ARG A 136 17.38 5.37 16.71
CA ARG A 136 17.11 6.60 17.47
C ARG A 136 17.52 7.84 16.69
N ALA A 137 16.70 8.89 16.78
CA ALA A 137 17.01 10.21 16.24
C ALA A 137 16.27 11.31 17.03
N THR A 138 16.86 12.50 17.13
CA THR A 138 16.19 13.68 17.71
C THR A 138 15.32 14.44 16.70
N SER A 139 15.41 14.05 15.42
CA SER A 139 14.58 14.58 14.33
C SER A 139 14.07 13.41 13.49
N PRO A 140 12.83 13.44 12.99
CA PRO A 140 12.32 12.40 12.10
C PRO A 140 13.07 12.34 10.76
N ALA A 141 13.78 13.42 10.40
CA ALA A 141 14.67 13.46 9.23
C ALA A 141 16.05 12.80 9.50
N GLY A 142 16.32 12.37 10.72
CA GLY A 142 17.61 11.84 11.14
C GLY A 142 18.61 12.95 11.53
N PRO A 143 19.89 12.61 11.62
CA PRO A 143 20.46 11.29 11.34
C PRO A 143 20.00 10.23 12.37
N TRP A 144 19.75 9.02 11.87
CA TRP A 144 19.36 7.89 12.70
C TRP A 144 20.59 7.10 13.14
N THR A 145 20.64 6.74 14.42
CA THR A 145 21.64 5.83 14.98
C THR A 145 21.02 4.45 15.18
N ARG A 146 21.79 3.38 15.02
CA ARG A 146 21.33 1.99 15.19
C ARG A 146 22.10 1.28 16.29
N ALA A 147 21.39 0.52 17.12
CA ALA A 147 21.97 -0.39 18.10
C ALA A 147 21.18 -1.71 18.14
N PRO A 148 21.82 -2.88 18.29
CA PRO A 148 21.11 -4.13 18.50
C PRO A 148 20.54 -4.21 19.93
N ILE A 149 19.37 -4.81 20.08
CA ILE A 149 18.88 -5.34 21.34
C ILE A 149 19.34 -6.80 21.41
N LYS A 150 19.85 -7.27 22.54
CA LYS A 150 20.43 -8.61 22.69
C LYS A 150 19.42 -9.77 22.58
N ARG A 151 18.19 -9.49 22.18
CA ARG A 151 17.06 -10.44 22.04
C ARG A 151 16.43 -10.33 20.67
N SER A 152 15.84 -11.42 20.21
CA SER A 152 14.90 -11.41 19.08
C SER A 152 13.50 -11.34 19.67
N LEU A 153 12.80 -10.23 19.43
CA LEU A 153 11.47 -9.95 19.96
C LEU A 153 10.50 -9.85 18.78
N HIS A 154 9.78 -10.93 18.51
CA HIS A 154 8.89 -11.02 17.36
C HIS A 154 7.72 -10.06 17.49
N ASP A 155 7.53 -9.18 16.51
CA ASP A 155 6.43 -8.22 16.39
C ASP A 155 6.19 -7.41 17.67
N LEU A 156 7.30 -6.90 18.22
CA LEU A 156 7.32 -6.21 19.50
C LEU A 156 6.60 -4.88 19.48
N SER A 157 6.14 -4.47 20.67
CA SER A 157 5.71 -3.10 20.93
C SER A 157 6.22 -2.60 22.28
N VAL A 158 6.64 -1.34 22.31
CA VAL A 158 7.26 -0.71 23.49
C VAL A 158 6.34 0.38 24.05
N LEU A 159 6.24 0.44 25.37
CA LEU A 159 5.56 1.49 26.11
C LEU A 159 6.54 2.15 27.09
N PHE A 160 6.72 3.46 26.97
CA PHE A 160 7.32 4.31 28.00
C PHE A 160 6.21 4.65 28.99
N ASP A 161 6.22 4.02 30.17
CA ASP A 161 5.15 4.16 31.15
C ASP A 161 5.38 5.35 32.09
N ASP A 162 4.31 5.83 32.72
CA ASP A 162 4.32 7.00 33.62
C ASP A 162 5.16 6.81 34.89
N ASP A 163 5.47 5.56 35.23
CA ASP A 163 6.34 5.23 36.38
C ASP A 163 7.85 5.33 36.04
N GLY A 164 8.17 5.79 34.80
CA GLY A 164 9.53 5.91 34.28
C GLY A 164 10.14 4.60 33.79
N LYS A 165 9.42 3.50 33.82
CA LYS A 165 9.88 2.23 33.29
C LYS A 165 9.49 2.09 31.80
N VAL A 166 10.28 1.33 31.08
CA VAL A 166 10.02 1.01 29.68
C VAL A 166 9.68 -0.46 29.58
N HIS A 167 8.46 -0.75 29.13
CA HIS A 167 7.96 -2.12 28.96
C HIS A 167 7.93 -2.50 27.48
N VAL A 168 8.27 -3.75 27.18
CA VAL A 168 8.15 -4.33 25.85
C VAL A 168 7.25 -5.56 25.89
N VAL A 169 6.31 -5.63 24.96
CA VAL A 169 5.49 -6.82 24.69
C VAL A 169 5.88 -7.40 23.34
N TRP A 170 5.82 -8.73 23.20
CA TRP A 170 6.13 -9.43 21.94
C TRP A 170 5.48 -10.81 21.93
N GLY A 171 5.41 -11.45 20.78
CA GLY A 171 5.03 -12.84 20.66
C GLY A 171 4.07 -13.14 19.53
N TYR A 172 3.69 -14.39 19.43
CA TYR A 172 2.70 -14.94 18.53
C TYR A 172 1.76 -15.86 19.31
N GLN A 173 0.48 -15.53 19.36
CA GLN A 173 -0.56 -16.16 20.19
C GLN A 173 -0.35 -15.97 21.69
N GLY A 174 0.73 -16.44 22.28
CA GLY A 174 1.13 -16.11 23.65
C GLY A 174 1.90 -14.79 23.68
N ILE A 175 1.43 -13.83 24.46
CA ILE A 175 2.04 -12.51 24.57
C ILE A 175 2.92 -12.48 25.81
N HIS A 176 4.18 -12.16 25.61
CA HIS A 176 5.17 -11.96 26.67
C HIS A 176 5.36 -10.48 26.98
N ILE A 177 5.83 -10.18 28.18
CA ILE A 177 6.23 -8.84 28.61
C ILE A 177 7.54 -8.91 29.38
N ALA A 178 8.35 -7.88 29.22
CA ALA A 178 9.48 -7.60 30.10
C ALA A 178 9.67 -6.09 30.27
N GLN A 179 10.47 -5.69 31.23
CA GLN A 179 11.02 -4.34 31.31
C GLN A 179 12.29 -4.28 30.46
N LEU A 180 12.50 -3.23 29.69
CA LEU A 180 13.79 -2.96 29.05
C LEU A 180 14.78 -2.36 30.06
N THR A 181 16.08 -2.58 29.82
CA THR A 181 17.15 -1.86 30.53
C THR A 181 17.09 -0.37 30.22
N GLU A 182 17.72 0.46 31.07
CA GLU A 182 17.71 1.93 30.93
C GLU A 182 18.26 2.40 29.57
N ASP A 183 19.26 1.71 29.03
CA ASP A 183 19.83 1.98 27.70
C ASP A 183 19.01 1.38 26.53
N LEU A 184 17.94 0.64 26.82
CA LEU A 184 17.04 -0.03 25.89
C LEU A 184 17.70 -1.13 25.05
N THR A 185 18.82 -1.69 25.49
CA THR A 185 19.60 -2.67 24.69
C THR A 185 19.40 -4.13 25.13
N ASP A 186 18.71 -4.38 26.24
CA ASP A 186 18.42 -5.72 26.75
C ASP A 186 17.13 -5.76 27.57
N LEU A 187 16.68 -6.96 27.93
CA LEU A 187 15.63 -7.15 28.92
C LEU A 187 16.18 -7.01 30.34
N GLY A 188 15.44 -6.34 31.23
CA GLY A 188 15.75 -6.26 32.64
C GLY A 188 15.77 -7.66 33.28
N PRO A 189 16.81 -8.03 34.05
CA PRO A 189 16.94 -9.36 34.64
C PRO A 189 15.70 -9.76 35.48
N GLY A 190 15.13 -10.95 35.18
CA GLY A 190 14.01 -11.51 35.94
C GLY A 190 12.65 -10.82 35.72
N THR A 191 12.53 -9.93 34.72
CA THR A 191 11.27 -9.20 34.44
C THR A 191 10.43 -9.88 33.36
N GLU A 192 10.99 -10.84 32.63
CA GLU A 192 10.31 -11.56 31.54
C GLU A 192 9.24 -12.53 32.12
N ARG A 193 8.02 -12.44 31.57
CA ARG A 193 6.93 -13.36 31.91
C ARG A 193 5.90 -13.42 30.79
N GLU A 194 5.09 -14.48 30.75
CA GLU A 194 3.87 -14.50 29.97
C GLU A 194 2.87 -13.46 30.55
N LEU A 195 2.29 -12.64 29.65
CA LEU A 195 1.32 -11.61 30.01
C LEU A 195 -0.10 -12.06 29.68
N ILE A 196 -0.30 -12.61 28.46
CA ILE A 196 -1.58 -13.09 27.96
C ILE A 196 -1.36 -14.48 27.37
N ALA A 197 -2.11 -15.45 27.88
CA ALA A 197 -1.97 -16.84 27.47
C ALA A 197 -2.51 -17.06 26.02
N PRO A 198 -2.00 -18.06 25.28
CA PRO A 198 -2.44 -18.36 23.90
C PRO A 198 -3.95 -18.57 23.77
N ALA A 199 -4.61 -19.14 24.78
CA ALA A 199 -6.05 -19.40 24.75
C ALA A 199 -6.93 -18.12 24.71
N ALA A 200 -6.36 -16.95 24.97
CA ALA A 200 -7.09 -15.68 24.91
C ALA A 200 -7.37 -15.20 23.46
N GLY A 201 -6.70 -15.79 22.45
CA GLY A 201 -6.95 -15.49 21.04
C GLY A 201 -6.32 -14.18 20.57
N MET A 202 -5.19 -13.78 21.16
CA MET A 202 -4.33 -12.73 20.61
C MET A 202 -3.37 -13.34 19.60
N GLY A 203 -2.96 -12.57 18.60
CA GLY A 203 -2.02 -13.01 17.56
C GLY A 203 -0.65 -12.35 17.66
N GLU A 204 -0.21 -11.74 16.57
CA GLU A 204 1.07 -11.00 16.45
C GLU A 204 0.82 -9.54 16.04
N GLY A 205 1.85 -8.80 15.65
CA GLY A 205 1.70 -7.41 15.18
C GLY A 205 1.22 -6.46 16.28
N LEU A 206 1.85 -6.52 17.43
CA LEU A 206 1.36 -5.86 18.65
C LEU A 206 1.54 -4.34 18.61
N HIS A 207 0.53 -3.60 19.15
CA HIS A 207 0.67 -2.19 19.48
C HIS A 207 0.21 -1.99 20.93
N PHE A 208 1.08 -1.41 21.75
CA PHE A 208 0.92 -1.32 23.19
C PHE A 208 0.73 0.13 23.63
N TYR A 209 -0.35 0.41 24.33
CA TYR A 209 -0.77 1.74 24.73
C TYR A 209 -1.14 1.81 26.20
N LYS A 210 -1.04 3.03 26.77
CA LYS A 210 -1.72 3.43 28.00
C LYS A 210 -2.61 4.62 27.68
N ILE A 211 -3.92 4.45 27.85
CA ILE A 211 -4.95 5.45 27.51
C ILE A 211 -5.85 5.60 28.73
N ASP A 212 -5.98 6.83 29.25
CA ASP A 212 -6.78 7.14 30.44
C ASP A 212 -6.49 6.22 31.63
N GLY A 213 -5.19 5.89 31.82
CA GLY A 213 -4.72 5.04 32.91
C GLY A 213 -4.90 3.54 32.70
N LYS A 214 -5.54 3.10 31.62
CA LYS A 214 -5.71 1.70 31.25
C LYS A 214 -4.71 1.26 30.18
N TYR A 215 -4.34 0.00 30.22
CA TYR A 215 -3.44 -0.61 29.24
C TYR A 215 -4.24 -1.27 28.12
N PHE A 216 -3.78 -1.12 26.88
CA PHE A 216 -4.36 -1.72 25.67
C PHE A 216 -3.27 -2.35 24.83
N ILE A 217 -3.56 -3.53 24.29
CA ILE A 217 -2.71 -4.18 23.28
C ILE A 217 -3.60 -4.58 22.11
N THR A 218 -3.32 -4.04 20.92
CA THR A 218 -3.92 -4.51 19.66
C THR A 218 -3.05 -5.62 19.08
N SER A 219 -3.62 -6.51 18.27
CA SER A 219 -2.87 -7.55 17.57
C SER A 219 -3.53 -7.98 16.27
N ALA A 220 -2.85 -8.80 15.47
CA ALA A 220 -3.39 -9.44 14.28
C ALA A 220 -3.77 -10.89 14.58
N TRP A 221 -4.94 -11.33 14.10
CA TRP A 221 -5.36 -12.72 14.11
C TRP A 221 -5.73 -13.18 12.70
N PHE A 222 -5.26 -14.34 12.27
CA PHE A 222 -5.41 -14.82 10.89
C PHE A 222 -5.57 -16.35 10.77
N ILE A 223 -5.89 -17.06 11.85
CA ILE A 223 -6.00 -18.52 11.83
C ILE A 223 -7.26 -18.98 11.11
N ASP A 224 -8.41 -18.44 11.46
CA ASP A 224 -9.72 -18.73 10.89
C ASP A 224 -10.18 -17.62 9.92
N GLU A 225 -10.26 -16.39 10.43
CA GLU A 225 -10.51 -15.18 9.64
C GLU A 225 -9.54 -14.08 10.06
N MET A 226 -9.25 -13.13 9.18
CA MET A 226 -8.45 -11.98 9.54
C MET A 226 -9.27 -10.99 10.36
N ARG A 227 -8.74 -10.61 11.54
CA ARG A 227 -9.33 -9.64 12.45
C ARG A 227 -8.26 -9.02 13.33
N MET A 228 -8.63 -7.97 14.04
CA MET A 228 -7.78 -7.30 14.99
C MET A 228 -8.41 -7.38 16.40
N PRO A 229 -8.03 -8.39 17.22
CA PRO A 229 -8.40 -8.42 18.62
C PRO A 229 -7.65 -7.36 19.41
N VAL A 230 -8.29 -6.89 20.49
CA VAL A 230 -7.70 -5.94 21.44
C VAL A 230 -7.82 -6.49 22.85
N ALA A 231 -6.72 -6.49 23.57
CA ALA A 231 -6.69 -6.77 25.00
C ALA A 231 -6.66 -5.45 25.80
N ARG A 232 -7.33 -5.40 26.96
CA ARG A 232 -7.26 -4.28 27.89
C ARG A 232 -7.13 -4.75 29.34
N ALA A 233 -6.53 -3.90 30.19
CA ALA A 233 -6.44 -4.12 31.62
C ALA A 233 -6.34 -2.79 32.37
N ASP A 234 -6.85 -2.73 33.61
CA ASP A 234 -6.68 -1.58 34.51
C ASP A 234 -5.27 -1.50 35.11
N ARG A 235 -4.54 -2.59 35.10
CA ARG A 235 -3.17 -2.71 35.64
C ARG A 235 -2.33 -3.57 34.71
N LEU A 236 -1.05 -3.26 34.61
CA LEU A 236 -0.10 -4.01 33.79
C LEU A 236 -0.03 -5.51 34.11
N GLY A 237 -0.28 -5.86 35.39
CA GLY A 237 -0.36 -7.25 35.82
C GLY A 237 -1.66 -7.99 35.48
N GLY A 238 -2.64 -7.29 34.91
CA GLY A 238 -3.96 -7.83 34.60
C GLY A 238 -4.95 -7.80 35.81
N PRO A 239 -6.09 -8.47 35.73
CA PRO A 239 -6.45 -9.38 34.61
C PRO A 239 -6.64 -8.65 33.28
N TRP A 240 -6.35 -9.35 32.19
CA TRP A 240 -6.55 -8.88 30.81
C TRP A 240 -7.85 -9.42 30.25
N GLU A 241 -8.68 -8.53 29.72
CA GLU A 241 -9.88 -8.86 28.95
C GLU A 241 -9.54 -8.74 27.46
N VAL A 242 -10.11 -9.62 26.62
CA VAL A 242 -9.89 -9.61 25.17
C VAL A 242 -11.20 -9.47 24.43
N ASN A 243 -11.26 -8.49 23.52
CA ASN A 243 -12.35 -8.30 22.57
C ASN A 243 -11.87 -8.71 21.17
N GLN A 244 -12.56 -9.68 20.56
CA GLN A 244 -12.22 -10.23 19.25
C GLN A 244 -12.78 -9.42 18.08
N ASP A 245 -13.71 -8.49 18.31
CA ASP A 245 -14.56 -7.86 17.29
C ASP A 245 -14.23 -6.39 17.03
N VAL A 246 -13.06 -5.90 17.46
CA VAL A 246 -12.68 -4.48 17.31
C VAL A 246 -12.51 -4.09 15.83
N SER A 247 -11.89 -4.97 15.02
CA SER A 247 -11.92 -4.88 13.55
C SER A 247 -12.07 -6.29 13.01
N ARG A 248 -13.12 -6.53 12.21
CA ARG A 248 -13.47 -7.88 11.75
C ARG A 248 -14.11 -7.86 10.38
N GLY A 249 -13.59 -8.69 9.47
CA GLY A 249 -14.19 -8.99 8.18
C GLY A 249 -14.28 -7.82 7.21
N GLU A 250 -13.52 -6.72 7.38
CA GLU A 250 -13.51 -5.61 6.43
C GLU A 250 -12.44 -5.80 5.38
N ASP A 251 -12.85 -6.11 4.18
CA ASP A 251 -12.01 -6.30 3.00
C ASP A 251 -12.39 -5.37 1.84
N PHE A 252 -13.32 -4.45 2.06
CA PHE A 252 -13.85 -3.55 1.03
C PHE A 252 -14.33 -4.27 -0.23
N GLY A 253 -14.81 -5.50 -0.07
CA GLY A 253 -15.24 -6.37 -1.15
C GLY A 253 -14.11 -7.03 -1.95
N LEU A 254 -12.86 -6.96 -1.49
CA LEU A 254 -11.73 -7.60 -2.15
C LEU A 254 -11.74 -9.12 -1.92
N GLY A 255 -11.78 -9.90 -2.99
CA GLY A 255 -11.63 -11.35 -2.94
C GLY A 255 -10.16 -11.77 -2.93
N VAL A 256 -9.94 -13.03 -2.55
CA VAL A 256 -8.62 -13.65 -2.65
C VAL A 256 -8.23 -13.82 -4.12
N GLY A 257 -7.14 -13.18 -4.56
CA GLY A 257 -6.58 -13.30 -5.90
C GLY A 257 -5.75 -14.57 -6.08
N TYR A 258 -4.94 -14.60 -7.14
CA TYR A 258 -4.02 -15.71 -7.38
C TYR A 258 -3.04 -15.88 -6.21
N ARG A 259 -2.82 -17.13 -5.81
CA ARG A 259 -1.89 -17.49 -4.72
C ARG A 259 -0.84 -18.48 -5.23
N VAL A 260 0.39 -18.32 -4.76
CA VAL A 260 1.47 -19.28 -5.01
C VAL A 260 1.71 -20.11 -3.75
N GLY A 261 1.70 -21.44 -3.90
CA GLY A 261 1.89 -22.40 -2.80
C GLY A 261 3.32 -22.90 -2.65
N SER A 262 4.12 -22.89 -3.73
CA SER A 262 5.52 -23.33 -3.74
C SER A 262 6.47 -22.14 -3.63
N ARG A 263 7.62 -22.35 -2.96
CA ARG A 263 8.66 -21.30 -2.85
C ARG A 263 9.65 -21.31 -4.03
N GLU A 264 9.67 -22.39 -4.79
CA GLU A 264 10.58 -22.62 -5.92
C GLU A 264 9.82 -23.26 -7.09
N ALA A 265 10.40 -23.14 -8.28
CA ALA A 265 9.85 -23.75 -9.49
C ALA A 265 9.85 -25.30 -9.41
N PRO A 266 8.86 -25.98 -9.98
CA PRO A 266 7.71 -25.42 -10.69
C PRO A 266 6.70 -24.76 -9.75
N PHE A 267 6.21 -23.58 -10.12
CA PHE A 267 5.26 -22.84 -9.29
C PHE A 267 3.83 -23.37 -9.46
N HIS A 268 3.18 -23.62 -8.34
CA HIS A 268 1.76 -23.97 -8.30
C HIS A 268 0.95 -22.72 -7.97
N VAL A 269 0.28 -22.18 -8.98
CA VAL A 269 -0.57 -21.00 -8.84
C VAL A 269 -2.03 -21.44 -8.70
N THR A 270 -2.63 -21.06 -7.58
CA THR A 270 -4.06 -21.29 -7.30
C THR A 270 -4.86 -20.11 -7.86
N PRO A 271 -5.94 -20.36 -8.62
CA PRO A 271 -6.83 -19.30 -9.12
C PRO A 271 -7.51 -18.51 -8.00
N PRO A 272 -8.07 -17.32 -8.31
CA PRO A 272 -8.86 -16.52 -7.38
C PRO A 272 -10.02 -17.31 -6.78
N ASP A 273 -10.27 -17.10 -5.50
CA ASP A 273 -11.38 -17.73 -4.77
C ASP A 273 -12.15 -16.66 -3.97
N PRO A 274 -13.17 -16.04 -4.58
CA PRO A 274 -13.99 -15.05 -3.91
C PRO A 274 -14.88 -15.62 -2.80
N SER A 275 -15.03 -16.96 -2.73
CA SER A 275 -15.82 -17.61 -1.66
C SER A 275 -15.11 -17.63 -0.31
N ARG A 276 -13.83 -17.23 -0.25
CA ARG A 276 -13.06 -17.13 1.00
C ARG A 276 -13.06 -15.70 1.56
N PRO A 277 -14.08 -15.32 2.32
CA PRO A 277 -14.10 -14.01 2.97
C PRO A 277 -13.02 -13.93 4.08
N GLY A 278 -12.64 -12.70 4.46
CA GLY A 278 -11.75 -12.46 5.58
C GLY A 278 -10.25 -12.72 5.37
N ARG A 279 -9.86 -13.19 4.18
CA ARG A 279 -8.43 -13.43 3.86
C ARG A 279 -7.67 -12.17 3.42
N CYS A 280 -8.39 -11.08 3.14
CA CYS A 280 -7.83 -9.79 2.78
C CYS A 280 -8.26 -8.69 3.78
N ALA A 281 -8.91 -9.05 4.88
CA ALA A 281 -9.48 -8.11 5.84
C ALA A 281 -8.42 -7.26 6.55
N MET A 282 -8.86 -6.11 7.06
CA MET A 282 -8.04 -5.24 7.89
C MET A 282 -7.65 -5.95 9.20
N HIS A 283 -6.36 -6.06 9.43
CA HIS A 283 -5.74 -6.65 10.61
C HIS A 283 -4.38 -6.00 10.85
N GLN A 284 -3.75 -6.26 12.01
CA GLN A 284 -2.43 -5.71 12.37
C GLN A 284 -2.34 -4.19 12.20
N GLY A 285 -2.59 -3.50 13.28
CA GLY A 285 -2.56 -2.04 13.34
C GLY A 285 -2.89 -1.55 14.73
N GLY A 286 -3.06 -0.26 14.85
CA GLY A 286 -3.25 0.41 16.12
C GLY A 286 -4.22 1.56 16.04
N ILE A 287 -4.16 2.41 17.05
CA ILE A 287 -5.01 3.60 17.15
C ILE A 287 -4.16 4.83 17.45
N VAL A 288 -4.63 5.98 17.00
CA VAL A 288 -4.01 7.29 17.24
C VAL A 288 -5.10 8.33 17.48
N ASP A 289 -4.85 9.26 18.41
CA ASP A 289 -5.72 10.38 18.66
C ASP A 289 -5.35 11.60 17.82
N THR A 290 -6.31 12.48 17.59
CA THR A 290 -6.08 13.77 16.93
C THR A 290 -5.98 14.90 17.95
N PRO A 291 -5.37 16.06 17.60
CA PRO A 291 -5.38 17.25 18.47
C PRO A 291 -6.77 17.74 18.87
N THR A 292 -7.81 17.37 18.14
CA THR A 292 -9.21 17.72 18.42
C THR A 292 -9.95 16.69 19.27
N GLY A 293 -9.28 15.57 19.63
CA GLY A 293 -9.83 14.51 20.48
C GLY A 293 -10.57 13.39 19.74
N GLU A 294 -10.52 13.36 18.39
CA GLU A 294 -11.00 12.19 17.65
C GLU A 294 -9.98 11.04 17.76
N TRP A 295 -10.48 9.79 17.70
CA TRP A 295 -9.65 8.61 17.61
C TRP A 295 -9.76 7.95 16.24
N TRP A 296 -8.63 7.53 15.71
CA TRP A 296 -8.53 6.91 14.40
C TRP A 296 -7.72 5.62 14.48
N GLY A 297 -8.21 4.60 13.81
CA GLY A 297 -7.52 3.33 13.65
C GLY A 297 -6.73 3.29 12.35
N PHE A 298 -5.56 2.71 12.39
CA PHE A 298 -4.77 2.37 11.22
C PHE A 298 -4.51 0.87 11.20
N SER A 299 -4.44 0.29 10.02
CA SER A 299 -4.27 -1.15 9.88
C SER A 299 -3.74 -1.49 8.51
N MET A 300 -3.12 -2.65 8.37
CA MET A 300 -2.86 -3.20 7.04
C MET A 300 -4.00 -4.13 6.60
N MET A 301 -4.05 -4.42 5.29
CA MET A 301 -4.87 -5.44 4.67
C MET A 301 -4.11 -6.11 3.53
N ASP A 302 -4.30 -7.40 3.35
CA ASP A 302 -3.72 -8.14 2.23
C ASP A 302 -4.48 -7.86 0.95
N ALA A 303 -3.87 -7.13 0.02
CA ALA A 303 -4.48 -6.73 -1.24
C ALA A 303 -3.92 -7.47 -2.45
N ASN A 304 -3.76 -8.79 -2.32
CA ASN A 304 -3.28 -9.66 -3.39
C ASN A 304 -1.89 -9.26 -3.90
N ALA A 305 -1.68 -9.27 -5.22
CA ALA A 305 -0.36 -9.07 -5.83
C ALA A 305 0.24 -7.68 -5.58
N VAL A 306 -0.58 -6.64 -5.35
CA VAL A 306 -0.05 -5.31 -5.03
C VAL A 306 0.60 -5.27 -3.63
N GLY A 307 0.31 -6.25 -2.78
CA GLY A 307 0.90 -6.39 -1.45
C GLY A 307 -0.04 -6.00 -0.31
N ARG A 308 0.53 -5.68 0.84
CA ARG A 308 -0.20 -5.33 2.06
C ARG A 308 -0.31 -3.81 2.15
N LEU A 309 -1.54 -3.29 2.13
CA LEU A 309 -1.84 -1.87 2.04
C LEU A 309 -2.24 -1.32 3.40
N THR A 310 -1.93 -0.05 3.65
CA THR A 310 -2.37 0.66 4.87
C THR A 310 -3.74 1.28 4.67
N ALA A 311 -4.65 1.04 5.60
CA ALA A 311 -5.98 1.63 5.65
C ALA A 311 -6.21 2.42 6.94
N LEU A 312 -7.16 3.36 6.89
CA LEU A 312 -7.55 4.24 8.00
C LEU A 312 -9.02 4.02 8.32
N SER A 313 -9.38 4.05 9.60
CA SER A 313 -10.75 3.88 10.08
C SER A 313 -11.09 4.91 11.14
N PRO A 314 -12.29 5.52 11.15
CA PRO A 314 -12.77 6.15 12.37
C PRO A 314 -12.86 5.11 13.50
N VAL A 315 -12.62 5.53 14.75
CA VAL A 315 -12.77 4.71 15.94
C VAL A 315 -13.98 5.16 16.74
N THR A 316 -14.86 4.21 17.04
CA THR A 316 -16.02 4.42 17.92
C THR A 316 -15.77 3.71 19.24
N TRP A 317 -15.68 4.48 20.34
CA TRP A 317 -15.54 3.93 21.69
C TRP A 317 -16.89 3.48 22.21
N VAL A 318 -17.01 2.17 22.56
CA VAL A 318 -18.19 1.58 23.21
C VAL A 318 -17.73 0.73 24.37
N ASP A 319 -18.25 0.96 25.55
CA ASP A 319 -17.91 0.25 26.80
C ASP A 319 -16.40 0.17 27.06
N GLY A 320 -15.67 1.23 26.67
CA GLY A 320 -14.22 1.33 26.80
C GLY A 320 -13.43 0.46 25.81
N TRP A 321 -14.03 0.03 24.70
CA TRP A 321 -13.37 -0.65 23.59
C TRP A 321 -13.31 0.23 22.35
N PRO A 322 -12.17 0.29 21.64
CA PRO A 322 -11.96 1.15 20.47
C PRO A 322 -12.36 0.43 19.17
N TYR A 323 -13.65 0.28 18.91
CA TYR A 323 -14.11 -0.36 17.68
C TYR A 323 -13.74 0.46 16.45
N PHE A 324 -13.18 -0.20 15.43
CA PHE A 324 -13.08 0.40 14.10
C PHE A 324 -14.48 0.55 13.49
N GLY A 325 -14.66 1.60 12.68
CA GLY A 325 -15.93 1.86 12.02
C GLY A 325 -16.80 2.89 12.75
N LEU A 326 -18.04 2.95 12.31
CA LEU A 326 -19.00 3.96 12.71
C LEU A 326 -19.98 3.41 13.77
N PRO A 327 -20.65 4.27 14.56
CA PRO A 327 -21.79 3.85 15.34
C PRO A 327 -22.79 3.08 14.45
N ASP A 328 -23.44 2.06 14.97
CA ASP A 328 -24.36 1.15 14.27
C ASP A 328 -23.69 0.22 13.22
N ASN A 329 -22.37 0.37 12.96
CA ASN A 329 -21.59 -0.54 12.11
C ASN A 329 -20.18 -0.79 12.67
N LEU A 330 -20.12 -1.15 13.95
CA LEU A 330 -18.87 -1.41 14.67
C LEU A 330 -18.11 -2.59 14.05
N GLY A 331 -16.79 -2.50 14.09
CA GLY A 331 -15.86 -3.50 13.55
C GLY A 331 -15.70 -3.46 12.03
N ARG A 332 -16.43 -2.58 11.31
CA ARG A 332 -16.41 -2.47 9.85
C ARG A 332 -16.04 -1.05 9.42
N SER A 333 -14.85 -0.90 8.82
CA SER A 333 -14.36 0.40 8.36
C SER A 333 -15.05 0.83 7.06
N PRO A 334 -15.48 2.08 6.91
CA PRO A 334 -15.97 2.57 5.62
C PRO A 334 -14.79 2.75 4.65
N ARG A 335 -14.99 2.36 3.38
CA ARG A 335 -13.94 2.57 2.38
C ARG A 335 -13.74 4.06 2.05
N THR A 336 -14.83 4.83 1.98
CA THR A 336 -14.79 6.29 1.82
C THR A 336 -15.53 6.94 2.98
N TRP A 337 -14.87 7.90 3.63
CA TRP A 337 -15.46 8.64 4.75
C TRP A 337 -14.91 10.06 4.86
N VAL A 338 -15.51 10.85 5.73
CA VAL A 338 -15.03 12.19 6.08
C VAL A 338 -13.62 12.08 6.66
N LYS A 339 -12.73 12.98 6.26
CA LYS A 339 -11.35 13.02 6.77
C LYS A 339 -11.30 13.29 8.27
N PRO A 340 -10.24 12.85 8.97
CA PRO A 340 -10.00 13.21 10.36
C PRO A 340 -10.04 14.71 10.58
N ASN A 341 -10.69 15.14 11.64
CA ASN A 341 -10.55 16.51 12.11
C ASN A 341 -9.28 16.61 12.95
N THR A 342 -8.25 17.17 12.38
CA THR A 342 -6.96 17.39 13.07
C THR A 342 -6.71 18.86 13.39
N GLY A 343 -7.63 19.76 12.98
CA GLY A 343 -7.44 21.20 13.07
C GLY A 343 -6.38 21.76 12.11
N ALA A 344 -5.82 20.94 11.21
CA ALA A 344 -4.80 21.39 10.26
C ALA A 344 -5.39 22.34 9.22
N THR A 345 -4.75 23.49 9.03
CA THR A 345 -5.13 24.54 8.06
C THR A 345 -4.09 24.74 6.96
N GLU A 346 -2.96 24.07 7.06
CA GLU A 346 -1.85 24.19 6.10
C GLU A 346 -2.13 23.40 4.82
N PRO A 347 -1.53 23.79 3.67
CA PRO A 347 -1.60 23.02 2.45
C PRO A 347 -1.07 21.60 2.68
N LEU A 348 -1.86 20.61 2.24
CA LEU A 348 -1.51 19.22 2.40
C LEU A 348 -0.64 18.78 1.22
N HIS A 349 0.46 18.11 1.55
CA HIS A 349 1.39 17.65 0.54
C HIS A 349 0.92 16.33 -0.04
N ALA A 350 1.12 16.22 -1.33
CA ALA A 350 0.87 14.98 -2.02
C ALA A 350 1.99 13.96 -1.77
N PRO A 351 1.68 12.65 -1.90
CA PRO A 351 2.69 11.61 -1.82
C PRO A 351 3.75 11.75 -2.92
N TYR A 352 4.84 11.02 -2.80
CA TYR A 352 6.00 11.02 -3.68
C TYR A 352 5.65 10.72 -5.14
N GLN A 353 6.43 11.28 -6.06
CA GLN A 353 6.36 10.97 -7.49
C GLN A 353 6.98 9.60 -7.78
N ARG A 354 6.43 8.88 -8.76
CA ARG A 354 6.91 7.56 -9.16
C ARG A 354 7.70 7.57 -10.46
N SER A 355 7.40 8.51 -11.34
CA SER A 355 8.20 8.71 -12.55
C SER A 355 9.52 9.39 -12.20
N ASP A 356 10.59 8.97 -12.85
CA ASP A 356 11.95 9.48 -12.63
C ASP A 356 12.69 9.55 -13.97
N ASP A 357 13.28 10.70 -14.26
CA ASP A 357 14.12 10.95 -15.44
C ASP A 357 15.61 10.83 -15.11
N PHE A 358 15.93 10.44 -13.89
CA PHE A 358 17.28 10.28 -13.36
C PHE A 358 18.20 11.52 -13.52
N ALA A 359 17.61 12.70 -13.70
CA ALA A 359 18.37 13.96 -13.80
C ALA A 359 18.99 14.37 -12.47
N ALA A 360 18.47 13.89 -11.35
CA ALA A 360 19.01 14.15 -10.03
C ALA A 360 20.28 13.36 -9.74
N HIS A 361 21.17 13.90 -8.89
CA HIS A 361 22.40 13.21 -8.48
C HIS A 361 22.20 12.18 -7.35
N ARG A 362 20.96 11.98 -6.91
CA ARG A 362 20.57 11.02 -5.88
C ARG A 362 19.27 10.36 -6.32
N LEU A 363 19.13 9.09 -5.99
CA LEU A 363 17.86 8.38 -6.16
C LEU A 363 16.75 9.05 -5.36
N GLN A 364 15.56 9.13 -5.95
CA GLN A 364 14.37 9.58 -5.24
C GLN A 364 14.00 8.60 -4.13
N PRO A 365 13.31 9.04 -3.07
CA PRO A 365 12.96 8.19 -1.93
C PRO A 365 12.09 6.97 -2.25
N ILE A 366 11.45 6.95 -3.42
CA ILE A 366 10.66 5.82 -3.89
C ILE A 366 11.49 4.57 -4.17
N TRP A 367 12.79 4.73 -4.48
CA TRP A 367 13.66 3.66 -4.92
C TRP A 367 14.22 2.85 -3.75
N GLN A 368 14.18 1.54 -3.91
CA GLN A 368 14.78 0.59 -2.98
C GLN A 368 15.53 -0.51 -3.75
N TRP A 369 16.73 -0.82 -3.28
CA TRP A 369 17.52 -1.94 -3.79
C TRP A 369 16.97 -3.26 -3.28
N ASN A 370 17.03 -4.25 -4.14
CA ASN A 370 16.82 -5.65 -3.77
C ASN A 370 18.06 -6.14 -3.01
N HIS A 371 18.02 -6.15 -1.67
CA HIS A 371 19.15 -6.37 -0.78
C HIS A 371 20.16 -5.20 -0.76
N VAL A 372 21.34 -5.43 -0.17
CA VAL A 372 22.39 -4.41 -0.07
C VAL A 372 23.04 -4.18 -1.44
N PRO A 373 23.01 -2.96 -1.97
CA PRO A 373 23.60 -2.66 -3.27
C PRO A 373 25.13 -2.79 -3.26
N VAL A 374 25.72 -3.01 -4.43
CA VAL A 374 27.17 -3.02 -4.62
C VAL A 374 27.65 -1.64 -5.01
N ASP A 375 28.38 -0.98 -4.11
CA ASP A 375 28.95 0.34 -4.38
C ASP A 375 29.88 0.32 -5.61
N GLY A 376 29.79 1.39 -6.41
CA GLY A 376 30.57 1.51 -7.65
C GLY A 376 30.12 0.61 -8.80
N LYS A 377 29.01 -0.13 -8.64
CA LYS A 377 28.40 -0.93 -9.71
C LYS A 377 27.06 -0.39 -10.17
N TRP A 378 26.73 0.83 -9.75
CA TRP A 378 25.63 1.65 -10.27
C TRP A 378 26.00 3.14 -10.17
N SER A 379 25.40 3.99 -11.00
CA SER A 379 25.73 5.42 -10.99
C SER A 379 24.63 6.28 -11.62
N LEU A 380 24.43 7.47 -11.04
CA LEU A 380 23.69 8.60 -11.64
C LEU A 380 24.65 9.69 -12.17
N ARG A 381 25.97 9.44 -12.17
CA ARG A 381 27.01 10.44 -12.48
C ARG A 381 27.95 10.05 -13.61
N GLU A 382 28.16 8.76 -13.86
CA GLU A 382 29.02 8.30 -14.96
C GLU A 382 28.51 8.81 -16.31
N ARG A 383 27.18 8.88 -16.48
CA ARG A 383 26.49 9.55 -17.58
C ARG A 383 25.36 10.37 -16.97
N PRO A 384 25.43 11.71 -16.98
CA PRO A 384 24.37 12.55 -16.42
C PRO A 384 23.01 12.32 -17.12
N GLY A 385 21.93 12.32 -16.33
CA GLY A 385 20.56 12.11 -16.84
C GLY A 385 20.20 10.66 -17.12
N VAL A 386 20.96 9.70 -16.59
CA VAL A 386 20.62 8.28 -16.68
C VAL A 386 20.98 7.56 -15.39
N LEU A 387 20.25 6.48 -15.11
CA LEU A 387 20.67 5.47 -14.13
C LEU A 387 21.48 4.41 -14.88
N ARG A 388 22.77 4.30 -14.57
CA ARG A 388 23.63 3.22 -15.06
C ARG A 388 23.67 2.06 -14.08
N LEU A 389 23.39 0.84 -14.56
CA LEU A 389 23.54 -0.40 -13.82
C LEU A 389 24.57 -1.29 -14.49
N HIS A 390 25.67 -1.60 -13.81
CA HIS A 390 26.69 -2.54 -14.28
C HIS A 390 26.18 -3.97 -14.12
N ALA A 391 26.38 -4.79 -15.14
CA ALA A 391 25.96 -6.20 -15.13
C ALA A 391 26.87 -7.03 -14.23
N LEU A 392 26.37 -7.47 -13.10
CA LEU A 392 27.05 -8.34 -12.14
C LEU A 392 26.67 -9.81 -12.40
N PRO A 393 27.59 -10.77 -12.15
CA PRO A 393 27.30 -12.18 -12.34
C PRO A 393 26.13 -12.64 -11.48
N ALA A 394 25.16 -13.27 -12.15
CA ALA A 394 24.02 -13.93 -11.52
C ALA A 394 23.42 -14.95 -12.49
N PRO A 395 22.93 -16.11 -12.01
CA PRO A 395 22.30 -17.12 -12.87
C PRO A 395 20.95 -16.66 -13.43
N ASP A 396 20.25 -15.79 -12.69
CA ASP A 396 18.90 -15.31 -13.00
C ASP A 396 18.63 -13.98 -12.28
N LEU A 397 17.44 -13.42 -12.51
CA LEU A 397 17.01 -12.17 -11.86
C LEU A 397 16.86 -12.29 -10.34
N TRP A 398 16.46 -13.47 -9.83
CA TRP A 398 16.33 -13.68 -8.38
C TRP A 398 17.63 -13.47 -7.61
N HIS A 399 18.77 -13.75 -8.24
CA HIS A 399 20.10 -13.60 -7.69
C HIS A 399 20.81 -12.31 -8.14
N ALA A 400 20.13 -11.47 -8.94
CA ALA A 400 20.73 -10.27 -9.50
C ALA A 400 20.83 -9.15 -8.46
N ARG A 401 22.07 -8.77 -8.12
CA ARG A 401 22.37 -7.75 -7.08
C ARG A 401 22.01 -6.33 -7.54
N ASN A 402 22.16 -6.00 -8.83
CA ASN A 402 21.79 -4.71 -9.38
C ASN A 402 20.33 -4.72 -9.87
N THR A 403 19.43 -4.85 -8.92
CA THR A 403 17.98 -4.76 -9.10
C THR A 403 17.46 -3.64 -8.22
N LEU A 404 17.01 -2.54 -8.86
CA LEU A 404 16.49 -1.33 -8.22
C LEU A 404 15.00 -1.24 -8.49
N GLY A 405 14.17 -1.31 -7.47
CA GLY A 405 12.72 -1.36 -7.60
C GLY A 405 12.00 -0.26 -6.87
N GLN A 406 10.77 -0.03 -7.27
CA GLN A 406 9.77 0.71 -6.52
C GLN A 406 8.52 -0.16 -6.36
N ARG A 407 7.75 0.07 -5.31
CA ARG A 407 6.49 -0.63 -5.08
C ARG A 407 5.55 -0.39 -6.25
N ALA A 408 4.97 -1.44 -6.81
CA ALA A 408 3.96 -1.28 -7.85
C ALA A 408 2.70 -0.62 -7.27
N ILE A 409 1.94 0.06 -8.11
CA ILE A 409 0.76 0.80 -7.67
C ILE A 409 -0.50 0.28 -8.35
N GLY A 410 -1.52 0.03 -7.53
CA GLY A 410 -2.85 -0.33 -7.98
C GLY A 410 -3.81 0.87 -8.06
N PRO A 411 -5.08 0.63 -8.46
CA PRO A 411 -5.64 -0.65 -8.92
C PRO A 411 -5.15 -1.06 -10.33
N ARG A 412 -4.79 -0.11 -11.19
CA ARG A 412 -4.23 -0.33 -12.52
C ARG A 412 -3.16 0.70 -12.79
N SER A 413 -2.04 0.26 -13.35
CA SER A 413 -0.94 1.14 -13.72
C SER A 413 -0.19 0.64 -14.94
N THR A 414 0.41 1.58 -15.66
CA THR A 414 1.35 1.32 -16.74
C THR A 414 2.72 1.83 -16.32
N VAL A 415 3.73 0.98 -16.43
CA VAL A 415 5.13 1.32 -16.16
C VAL A 415 5.92 1.19 -17.46
N THR A 416 6.62 2.24 -17.87
CA THR A 416 7.47 2.26 -19.06
C THR A 416 8.89 2.68 -18.70
N ALA A 417 9.87 1.84 -18.98
CA ALA A 417 11.29 2.15 -18.82
C ALA A 417 11.95 2.37 -20.18
N THR A 418 12.76 3.42 -20.31
CA THR A 418 13.59 3.67 -21.51
C THR A 418 14.98 3.14 -21.25
N LEU A 419 15.40 2.14 -22.02
CA LEU A 419 16.69 1.45 -21.90
C LEU A 419 17.59 1.72 -23.10
N ASP A 420 18.84 2.11 -22.86
CA ASP A 420 19.95 2.08 -23.82
C ASP A 420 20.82 0.86 -23.52
N ALA A 421 20.77 -0.13 -24.38
CA ALA A 421 21.48 -1.40 -24.27
C ALA A 421 22.85 -1.40 -24.97
N SER A 422 23.34 -0.23 -25.44
CA SER A 422 24.62 -0.12 -26.16
C SER A 422 25.83 -0.57 -25.36
N GLY A 423 25.75 -0.46 -24.04
CA GLY A 423 26.82 -0.86 -23.10
C GLY A 423 26.83 -2.34 -22.72
N LEU A 424 25.82 -3.12 -23.13
CA LEU A 424 25.75 -4.54 -22.80
C LEU A 424 26.81 -5.36 -23.57
N LYS A 425 27.42 -6.32 -22.89
CA LYS A 425 28.36 -7.29 -23.44
C LYS A 425 27.71 -8.68 -23.55
N PRO A 426 28.25 -9.58 -24.39
CA PRO A 426 27.72 -10.94 -24.52
C PRO A 426 27.57 -11.65 -23.16
N GLY A 427 26.38 -12.14 -22.86
CA GLY A 427 25.98 -12.72 -21.60
C GLY A 427 25.26 -11.76 -20.64
N ASP A 428 25.16 -10.48 -20.96
CA ASP A 428 24.44 -9.51 -20.14
C ASP A 428 22.95 -9.48 -20.48
N VAL A 429 22.13 -9.25 -19.45
CA VAL A 429 20.68 -9.11 -19.51
C VAL A 429 20.27 -7.87 -18.71
N ALA A 430 19.41 -7.02 -19.29
CA ALA A 430 18.89 -5.85 -18.59
C ALA A 430 17.45 -5.54 -19.01
N GLY A 431 16.66 -4.96 -18.10
CA GLY A 431 15.27 -4.67 -18.44
C GLY A 431 14.42 -4.14 -17.30
N LEU A 432 13.11 -4.29 -17.50
CA LEU A 432 12.03 -3.96 -16.57
C LEU A 432 11.38 -5.25 -16.07
N ALA A 433 11.31 -5.43 -14.77
CA ALA A 433 10.67 -6.58 -14.13
C ALA A 433 9.45 -6.17 -13.30
N LEU A 434 8.46 -7.05 -13.25
CA LEU A 434 7.49 -7.14 -12.18
C LEU A 434 8.04 -8.16 -11.17
N PHE A 435 8.77 -7.61 -10.19
CA PHE A 435 9.57 -8.41 -9.27
C PHE A 435 8.78 -8.77 -8.01
N ASN A 436 8.55 -10.02 -7.85
CA ASN A 436 8.12 -10.78 -6.68
C ASN A 436 8.49 -12.25 -6.97
N ARG A 437 7.95 -13.23 -6.30
CA ARG A 437 8.16 -14.61 -6.71
C ARG A 437 6.82 -15.36 -6.79
N PRO A 438 6.47 -15.89 -7.97
CA PRO A 438 7.20 -15.85 -9.26
C PRO A 438 7.19 -14.45 -9.90
N TYR A 439 8.27 -14.12 -10.61
CA TYR A 439 8.42 -12.85 -11.33
C TYR A 439 8.18 -13.01 -12.84
N ALA A 440 8.02 -11.88 -13.51
CA ALA A 440 8.17 -11.79 -14.95
C ALA A 440 8.94 -10.52 -15.32
N TRP A 441 9.63 -10.54 -16.45
CA TRP A 441 10.36 -9.38 -16.93
C TRP A 441 10.32 -9.27 -18.46
N ILE A 442 10.50 -8.06 -18.96
CA ILE A 442 10.80 -7.74 -20.35
C ILE A 442 12.13 -7.00 -20.42
N GLY A 443 13.01 -7.36 -21.36
CA GLY A 443 14.33 -6.78 -21.42
C GLY A 443 15.11 -7.13 -22.67
N VAL A 444 16.41 -6.84 -22.64
CA VAL A 444 17.35 -7.10 -23.69
C VAL A 444 18.40 -8.10 -23.22
N GLU A 445 18.56 -9.19 -23.96
CA GLU A 445 19.64 -10.15 -23.83
C GLU A 445 20.72 -9.82 -24.88
N ARG A 446 21.98 -9.77 -24.49
CA ARG A 446 23.11 -9.63 -25.41
C ARG A 446 23.81 -10.97 -25.58
N SER A 447 23.83 -11.50 -26.79
CA SER A 447 24.62 -12.65 -27.21
C SER A 447 25.83 -12.21 -28.06
N ASP A 448 26.64 -13.18 -28.47
CA ASP A 448 27.72 -12.92 -29.44
C ASP A 448 27.17 -12.49 -30.81
N ASP A 449 25.95 -12.93 -31.17
CA ASP A 449 25.29 -12.63 -32.44
C ASP A 449 24.55 -11.28 -32.45
N GLY A 450 24.33 -10.64 -31.29
CA GLY A 450 23.63 -9.36 -31.24
C GLY A 450 22.69 -9.20 -30.05
N LEU A 451 21.76 -8.22 -30.17
CA LEU A 451 20.74 -7.91 -29.18
C LEU A 451 19.45 -8.67 -29.51
N THR A 452 18.80 -9.18 -28.48
CA THR A 452 17.51 -9.85 -28.56
C THR A 452 16.59 -9.30 -27.49
N LEU A 453 15.38 -8.89 -27.87
CA LEU A 453 14.31 -8.64 -26.93
C LEU A 453 13.83 -9.97 -26.35
N ALA A 454 13.64 -10.01 -25.04
CA ALA A 454 13.11 -11.18 -24.37
C ALA A 454 12.06 -10.78 -23.32
N GLN A 455 11.03 -11.60 -23.20
CA GLN A 455 10.10 -11.60 -22.07
C GLN A 455 10.15 -12.97 -21.44
N LEU A 456 10.40 -13.02 -20.15
CA LEU A 456 10.40 -14.27 -19.35
C LEU A 456 9.27 -14.23 -18.33
N ASP A 457 8.55 -15.35 -18.23
CA ASP A 457 7.53 -15.61 -17.21
C ASP A 457 7.95 -16.81 -16.37
N GLU A 458 8.27 -16.56 -15.10
CA GLU A 458 8.74 -17.60 -14.18
C GLU A 458 7.61 -18.58 -13.79
N VAL A 459 6.33 -18.16 -13.84
CA VAL A 459 5.19 -19.04 -13.57
C VAL A 459 5.16 -20.20 -14.57
N THR A 460 5.34 -19.87 -15.85
CA THR A 460 5.30 -20.85 -16.93
C THR A 460 6.68 -21.40 -17.29
N GLY A 461 7.75 -20.75 -16.83
CA GLY A 461 9.13 -21.05 -17.23
C GLY A 461 9.42 -20.73 -18.72
N LYS A 462 8.53 -20.01 -19.41
CA LYS A 462 8.66 -19.71 -20.83
C LYS A 462 9.31 -18.34 -21.08
N ALA A 463 10.07 -18.26 -22.17
CA ALA A 463 10.61 -17.02 -22.69
C ALA A 463 10.16 -16.80 -24.14
N SER A 464 9.61 -15.62 -24.41
CA SER A 464 9.29 -15.13 -25.75
C SER A 464 10.42 -14.21 -26.21
N ARG A 465 10.84 -14.30 -27.48
CA ARG A 465 11.95 -13.54 -28.03
C ARG A 465 11.63 -12.90 -29.36
N ALA A 466 12.21 -11.72 -29.60
CA ALA A 466 12.13 -11.01 -30.88
C ALA A 466 13.50 -10.36 -31.20
N PRO A 467 13.90 -10.26 -32.48
CA PRO A 467 15.13 -9.58 -32.85
C PRO A 467 15.09 -8.08 -32.47
N LEU A 468 16.21 -7.55 -32.00
CA LEU A 468 16.37 -6.11 -31.71
C LEU A 468 17.57 -5.58 -32.48
N GLN A 469 17.33 -4.61 -33.39
CA GLN A 469 18.39 -3.96 -34.16
C GLN A 469 18.88 -2.68 -33.47
N ASN A 470 17.97 -1.94 -32.84
CA ASN A 470 18.27 -0.69 -32.15
C ASN A 470 18.78 -0.98 -30.74
N THR A 471 19.72 -0.16 -30.25
CA THR A 471 20.20 -0.25 -28.87
C THR A 471 19.25 0.41 -27.88
N ARG A 472 18.43 1.37 -28.33
CA ARG A 472 17.43 2.08 -27.52
C ARG A 472 16.06 1.44 -27.69
N VAL A 473 15.41 1.13 -26.55
CA VAL A 473 14.10 0.48 -26.50
C VAL A 473 13.29 0.99 -25.32
N TRP A 474 11.97 1.09 -25.50
CA TRP A 474 11.01 1.36 -24.44
C TRP A 474 10.35 0.04 -24.05
N LEU A 475 10.48 -0.31 -22.78
CA LEU A 475 9.94 -1.53 -22.20
C LEU A 475 8.75 -1.17 -21.33
N ARG A 476 7.60 -1.80 -21.55
CA ARG A 476 6.35 -1.46 -20.86
C ARG A 476 5.72 -2.68 -20.20
N ALA A 477 5.21 -2.48 -18.98
CA ALA A 477 4.34 -3.41 -18.29
C ALA A 477 3.00 -2.72 -17.97
N ASP A 478 1.89 -3.28 -18.45
CA ASP A 478 0.53 -2.87 -18.12
C ASP A 478 -0.03 -3.79 -17.05
N CYS A 479 -0.25 -3.25 -15.85
CA CYS A 479 -0.63 -4.01 -14.66
C CYS A 479 -2.11 -3.80 -14.31
N ASP A 480 -2.86 -4.87 -14.12
CA ASP A 480 -4.21 -4.88 -13.55
C ASP A 480 -4.20 -5.66 -12.23
N PHE A 481 -4.12 -4.95 -11.11
CA PHE A 481 -4.12 -5.54 -9.76
C PHE A 481 -5.53 -5.93 -9.27
N VAL A 482 -6.58 -5.55 -9.99
CA VAL A 482 -7.93 -6.08 -9.75
C VAL A 482 -8.01 -7.52 -10.24
N LYS A 483 -7.47 -7.78 -11.45
CA LYS A 483 -7.41 -9.13 -12.03
C LYS A 483 -6.14 -9.90 -11.64
N ASN A 484 -5.16 -9.21 -11.06
CA ASN A 484 -3.82 -9.72 -10.78
C ASN A 484 -3.14 -10.30 -12.03
N THR A 485 -3.17 -9.54 -13.12
CA THR A 485 -2.52 -9.90 -14.40
C THR A 485 -1.74 -8.72 -14.95
N ALA A 486 -0.70 -8.99 -15.72
CA ALA A 486 0.06 -7.98 -16.44
C ALA A 486 0.40 -8.42 -17.85
N SER A 487 0.54 -7.48 -18.77
CA SER A 487 1.03 -7.73 -20.12
C SER A 487 2.26 -6.87 -20.42
N PHE A 488 3.17 -7.42 -21.23
CA PHE A 488 4.41 -6.75 -21.58
C PHE A 488 4.41 -6.31 -23.04
N HIS A 489 4.96 -5.10 -23.26
CA HIS A 489 5.05 -4.48 -24.56
C HIS A 489 6.42 -3.82 -24.73
N TYR A 490 6.83 -3.63 -25.97
CA TYR A 490 8.03 -2.87 -26.30
C TYR A 490 7.79 -1.91 -27.46
N SER A 491 8.64 -0.90 -27.54
CA SER A 491 8.67 0.03 -28.67
C SER A 491 10.13 0.36 -29.03
N THR A 492 10.39 0.58 -30.31
CA THR A 492 11.70 1.04 -30.83
C THR A 492 11.68 2.50 -31.28
N ASP A 493 10.50 3.15 -31.24
CA ASP A 493 10.28 4.56 -31.61
C ASP A 493 9.70 5.40 -30.47
N GLY A 494 9.34 4.77 -29.33
CA GLY A 494 8.71 5.41 -28.18
C GLY A 494 7.22 5.73 -28.35
N ALA A 495 6.64 5.44 -29.50
CA ALA A 495 5.26 5.78 -29.84
C ALA A 495 4.38 4.55 -30.09
N THR A 496 4.86 3.60 -30.86
CA THR A 496 4.12 2.39 -31.25
C THR A 496 4.60 1.21 -30.44
N TYR A 497 3.70 0.57 -29.69
CA TYR A 497 4.02 -0.57 -28.83
C TYR A 497 3.49 -1.88 -29.40
N ALA A 498 4.34 -2.90 -29.42
CA ALA A 498 4.02 -4.27 -29.76
C ALA A 498 4.05 -5.15 -28.50
N ALA A 499 3.10 -6.06 -28.38
CA ALA A 499 3.11 -7.04 -27.29
C ALA A 499 4.24 -8.06 -27.46
N LEU A 500 4.80 -8.54 -26.36
CA LEU A 500 5.77 -9.61 -26.32
C LEU A 500 5.42 -10.60 -25.20
N GLY A 501 5.21 -11.86 -25.58
CA GLY A 501 4.83 -12.94 -24.67
C GLY A 501 3.34 -12.94 -24.33
N GLU A 502 2.97 -13.90 -23.49
CA GLU A 502 1.61 -14.06 -22.96
C GLU A 502 1.42 -13.21 -21.69
N PRO A 503 0.17 -12.90 -21.31
CA PRO A 503 -0.09 -12.23 -20.05
C PRO A 503 0.45 -13.01 -18.84
N HIS A 504 1.14 -12.29 -17.95
CA HIS A 504 1.67 -12.80 -16.70
C HIS A 504 0.61 -12.80 -15.60
N VAL A 505 0.54 -13.88 -14.82
CA VAL A 505 -0.30 -13.95 -13.61
C VAL A 505 0.53 -13.50 -12.41
N MET A 506 0.16 -12.36 -11.83
CA MET A 506 0.78 -11.83 -10.62
C MET A 506 0.20 -12.53 -9.41
N ALA A 507 0.82 -13.64 -8.99
CA ALA A 507 0.38 -14.40 -7.84
C ALA A 507 1.00 -13.83 -6.55
N TYR A 508 0.18 -13.74 -5.50
CA TYR A 508 0.67 -13.35 -4.17
C TYR A 508 1.07 -14.57 -3.35
N GLY A 509 2.20 -14.45 -2.64
CA GLY A 509 2.68 -15.43 -1.68
C GLY A 509 3.62 -14.77 -0.68
N LEU A 510 3.80 -15.42 0.48
CA LEU A 510 4.67 -14.92 1.55
C LEU A 510 6.15 -15.31 1.34
N ILE A 511 6.61 -15.46 0.08
CA ILE A 511 8.01 -15.77 -0.23
C ILE A 511 8.89 -14.58 0.10
N THR A 512 8.47 -13.38 -0.37
CA THR A 512 9.17 -12.12 -0.13
C THR A 512 8.54 -11.33 1.02
N PHE A 513 7.33 -11.67 1.46
CA PHE A 513 6.47 -10.87 2.33
C PHE A 513 6.23 -9.45 1.79
N GLN A 514 6.35 -9.29 0.47
CA GLN A 514 6.16 -8.01 -0.24
C GLN A 514 5.20 -8.20 -1.40
N GLY A 515 4.62 -7.10 -1.86
CA GLY A 515 3.90 -7.01 -3.12
C GLY A 515 4.85 -6.95 -4.32
N VAL A 516 4.27 -6.92 -5.50
CA VAL A 516 5.01 -6.75 -6.75
C VAL A 516 5.75 -5.41 -6.74
N ARG A 517 6.99 -5.42 -7.25
CA ARG A 517 7.81 -4.22 -7.47
C ARG A 517 8.12 -4.04 -8.94
N SER A 518 7.94 -2.82 -9.45
CA SER A 518 8.46 -2.43 -10.76
C SER A 518 9.94 -2.17 -10.64
N SER A 519 10.77 -3.03 -11.22
CA SER A 519 12.21 -3.04 -10.99
C SER A 519 13.02 -2.93 -12.27
N LEU A 520 14.03 -2.05 -12.26
CA LEU A 520 15.07 -1.98 -13.26
C LEU A 520 16.21 -2.89 -12.84
N PHE A 521 16.76 -3.66 -13.77
CA PHE A 521 17.78 -4.62 -13.44
C PHE A 521 18.85 -4.74 -14.52
N SER A 522 20.05 -5.18 -14.12
CA SER A 522 21.13 -5.61 -15.00
C SER A 522 21.94 -6.72 -14.35
N TYR A 523 22.11 -7.84 -15.03
CA TYR A 523 22.95 -8.95 -14.56
C TYR A 523 23.65 -9.65 -15.73
N ARG A 524 24.60 -10.52 -15.40
CA ARG A 524 25.41 -11.27 -16.34
C ARG A 524 25.29 -12.77 -16.07
N THR A 525 24.95 -13.54 -17.10
CA THR A 525 24.83 -15.00 -17.03
C THR A 525 26.18 -15.72 -17.20
N ARG A 526 27.22 -15.00 -17.64
CA ARG A 526 28.59 -15.52 -17.82
C ARG A 526 29.49 -15.02 -16.68
N SER A 527 30.41 -15.85 -16.22
CA SER A 527 31.42 -15.52 -15.20
C SER A 527 32.83 -15.34 -15.74
N ASP A 528 33.02 -15.50 -17.06
CA ASP A 528 34.30 -15.55 -17.75
C ASP A 528 34.98 -14.16 -17.97
N ALA A 529 34.25 -13.06 -17.82
CA ALA A 529 34.74 -11.71 -18.00
C ALA A 529 33.87 -10.70 -17.23
N GLU A 530 34.36 -9.47 -17.08
CA GLU A 530 33.55 -8.36 -16.56
C GLU A 530 32.36 -8.07 -17.49
N GLY A 531 31.18 -7.89 -16.88
CA GLY A 531 29.99 -7.44 -17.58
C GLY A 531 30.11 -6.05 -18.17
N GLY A 532 29.14 -5.67 -18.99
CA GLY A 532 28.94 -4.32 -19.45
C GLY A 532 28.04 -3.53 -18.49
N TYR A 533 27.24 -2.64 -19.06
CA TYR A 533 26.28 -1.84 -18.31
C TYR A 533 25.02 -1.58 -19.15
N ALA A 534 23.94 -1.27 -18.46
CA ALA A 534 22.69 -0.78 -19.02
C ALA A 534 22.44 0.65 -18.53
N ASP A 535 22.03 1.54 -19.41
CA ASP A 535 21.63 2.91 -19.08
C ASP A 535 20.11 3.05 -19.20
N PHE A 536 19.47 3.48 -18.11
CA PHE A 536 18.03 3.78 -18.09
C PHE A 536 17.85 5.30 -18.10
N ASP A 537 17.23 5.83 -19.15
CA ASP A 537 17.02 7.28 -19.32
C ASP A 537 15.85 7.77 -18.48
N ALA A 538 14.80 6.95 -18.35
CA ALA A 538 13.61 7.30 -17.58
C ALA A 538 12.80 6.05 -17.19
N ILE A 539 12.02 6.22 -16.16
CA ILE A 539 10.85 5.39 -15.88
C ILE A 539 9.62 6.28 -15.77
N GLU A 540 8.57 5.92 -16.48
CA GLU A 540 7.27 6.59 -16.42
C GLU A 540 6.25 5.65 -15.81
N VAL A 541 5.53 6.14 -14.79
CA VAL A 541 4.44 5.41 -14.14
C VAL A 541 3.16 6.21 -14.29
N THR A 542 2.16 5.61 -14.89
CA THR A 542 0.82 6.21 -15.04
C THR A 542 -0.23 5.33 -14.40
N GLU A 543 -1.27 5.96 -13.87
CA GLU A 543 -2.37 5.29 -13.19
C GLU A 543 -3.70 5.60 -13.88
N VAL A 544 -4.66 4.70 -13.73
CA VAL A 544 -6.04 4.97 -14.15
C VAL A 544 -6.74 5.75 -13.03
N PRO A 545 -7.22 6.98 -13.30
CA PRO A 545 -7.94 7.76 -12.32
C PRO A 545 -9.22 7.05 -11.86
N ARG A 546 -9.60 7.26 -10.60
CA ARG A 546 -10.90 6.81 -10.12
C ARG A 546 -12.03 7.53 -10.86
N PRO A 547 -13.13 6.84 -11.17
CA PRO A 547 -14.32 7.51 -11.69
C PRO A 547 -14.82 8.56 -10.71
N ALA A 548 -15.20 9.73 -11.22
CA ALA A 548 -15.85 10.76 -10.42
C ALA A 548 -17.31 10.37 -10.15
N VAL A 549 -17.86 10.81 -9.00
CA VAL A 549 -19.30 10.69 -8.72
C VAL A 549 -20.07 11.45 -9.79
N PRO A 550 -21.04 10.84 -10.48
CA PRO A 550 -21.72 11.43 -11.64
C PRO A 550 -22.80 12.44 -11.23
N TYR A 551 -22.44 13.48 -10.49
CA TYR A 551 -23.37 14.52 -10.03
C TYR A 551 -24.12 15.19 -11.19
N GLY A 552 -25.41 15.42 -11.00
CA GLY A 552 -26.30 16.02 -11.99
C GLY A 552 -26.63 15.10 -13.18
N ARG A 553 -26.04 13.91 -13.24
CA ARG A 553 -26.34 12.94 -14.32
C ARG A 553 -27.47 12.02 -13.89
N ARG A 554 -28.22 11.56 -14.90
CA ARG A 554 -29.25 10.54 -14.70
C ARG A 554 -28.61 9.17 -14.92
N ILE A 555 -28.74 8.28 -13.91
CA ILE A 555 -28.14 6.95 -13.91
C ILE A 555 -29.19 5.87 -13.71
N GLU A 556 -28.89 4.67 -14.22
CA GLU A 556 -29.59 3.44 -13.87
C GLU A 556 -28.69 2.62 -12.94
N LEU A 557 -29.29 1.93 -11.97
CA LEU A 557 -28.62 1.00 -11.07
C LEU A 557 -29.00 -0.43 -11.43
N ALA A 558 -28.04 -1.34 -11.39
CA ALA A 558 -28.27 -2.77 -11.61
C ALA A 558 -27.50 -3.60 -10.59
N VAL A 559 -28.03 -4.73 -10.17
CA VAL A 559 -27.29 -5.72 -9.38
C VAL A 559 -26.43 -6.56 -10.32
N PRO A 560 -25.12 -6.77 -10.05
CA PRO A 560 -24.29 -7.66 -10.85
C PRO A 560 -24.97 -9.02 -11.09
N GLY A 561 -24.92 -9.50 -12.34
CA GLY A 561 -25.57 -10.76 -12.74
C GLY A 561 -27.07 -10.67 -13.07
N ARG A 562 -27.73 -9.55 -12.79
CA ARG A 562 -29.11 -9.30 -13.25
C ARG A 562 -29.11 -8.47 -14.54
N THR A 563 -30.02 -8.80 -15.47
CA THR A 563 -30.12 -8.09 -16.75
C THR A 563 -30.97 -6.82 -16.69
N SER A 564 -31.90 -6.76 -15.72
CA SER A 564 -32.79 -5.62 -15.55
C SER A 564 -32.26 -4.62 -14.54
N PRO A 565 -32.42 -3.31 -14.79
CA PRO A 565 -32.11 -2.29 -13.79
C PRO A 565 -33.01 -2.47 -12.55
N LEU A 566 -32.54 -1.93 -11.41
CA LEU A 566 -33.35 -1.83 -10.20
C LEU A 566 -34.47 -0.82 -10.44
N ALA A 567 -35.66 -1.21 -10.05
CA ALA A 567 -36.83 -0.33 -10.07
C ALA A 567 -37.32 -0.07 -8.63
N PHE A 568 -37.67 1.19 -8.37
CA PHE A 568 -38.32 1.61 -7.12
C PHE A 568 -39.64 2.23 -7.53
N ASP A 569 -40.73 1.56 -7.20
CA ASP A 569 -42.05 1.77 -7.83
C ASP A 569 -41.89 1.64 -9.36
N GLU A 570 -42.18 2.70 -10.13
CA GLU A 570 -42.00 2.72 -11.59
C GLU A 570 -40.67 3.38 -12.03
N ALA A 571 -39.89 3.97 -11.09
CA ALA A 571 -38.67 4.68 -11.39
C ALA A 571 -37.48 3.70 -11.58
N VAL A 572 -36.86 3.72 -12.76
CA VAL A 572 -35.70 2.91 -13.12
C VAL A 572 -34.43 3.73 -13.32
N ALA A 573 -34.52 5.06 -13.29
CA ALA A 573 -33.38 5.96 -13.47
C ALA A 573 -33.47 7.16 -12.52
N PHE A 574 -32.32 7.53 -11.94
CA PHE A 574 -32.22 8.51 -10.87
C PHE A 574 -31.22 9.60 -11.22
N THR A 575 -31.55 10.85 -10.94
CA THR A 575 -30.61 11.96 -10.97
C THR A 575 -29.76 11.90 -9.71
N VAL A 576 -28.43 11.95 -9.87
CA VAL A 576 -27.48 11.96 -8.76
C VAL A 576 -27.35 13.39 -8.24
N VAL A 577 -27.95 13.68 -7.09
CA VAL A 577 -27.91 15.01 -6.48
C VAL A 577 -26.77 15.08 -5.48
N ASP A 578 -25.92 16.10 -5.61
CA ASP A 578 -24.81 16.32 -4.69
C ASP A 578 -25.31 16.76 -3.29
N ARG A 579 -24.83 16.07 -2.26
CA ARG A 579 -25.12 16.37 -0.85
C ARG A 579 -23.88 16.85 -0.09
N GLY A 580 -22.78 17.12 -0.79
CA GLY A 580 -21.48 17.42 -0.21
C GLY A 580 -20.77 16.19 0.37
N LEU A 581 -19.49 16.28 0.64
CA LEU A 581 -18.68 15.22 1.24
C LEU A 581 -18.77 13.86 0.50
N GLY A 582 -18.84 13.89 -0.83
CA GLY A 582 -18.96 12.66 -1.63
C GLY A 582 -20.28 11.91 -1.44
N ARG A 583 -21.28 12.56 -0.87
CA ARG A 583 -22.61 12.01 -0.60
C ARG A 583 -23.58 12.37 -1.71
N VAL A 584 -24.58 11.52 -1.87
CA VAL A 584 -25.60 11.68 -2.90
C VAL A 584 -27.00 11.50 -2.34
N ALA A 585 -27.98 12.18 -2.95
CA ALA A 585 -29.37 11.73 -2.97
C ALA A 585 -29.68 11.25 -4.37
N LEU A 586 -30.55 10.24 -4.49
CA LEU A 586 -30.98 9.66 -5.77
C LEU A 586 -32.43 10.09 -6.00
N GLU A 587 -32.63 11.02 -6.96
CA GLU A 587 -33.92 11.66 -7.22
C GLU A 587 -34.58 11.08 -8.47
N ALA A 588 -35.89 10.77 -8.38
CA ALA A 588 -36.73 10.41 -9.50
C ALA A 588 -38.17 10.86 -9.24
N ASP A 589 -38.90 11.28 -10.28
CA ASP A 589 -40.34 11.57 -10.28
C ASP A 589 -40.81 12.48 -9.14
N GLY A 590 -39.97 13.46 -8.76
CA GLY A 590 -40.22 14.42 -7.69
C GLY A 590 -40.12 13.85 -6.28
N GLY A 591 -39.42 12.72 -6.12
CA GLY A 591 -39.07 12.10 -4.85
C GLY A 591 -37.63 11.65 -4.80
N HIS A 592 -37.18 11.16 -3.66
CA HIS A 592 -35.83 10.63 -3.43
C HIS A 592 -35.91 9.21 -2.90
N LEU A 593 -34.91 8.39 -3.21
CA LEU A 593 -34.75 7.12 -2.49
C LEU A 593 -34.52 7.42 -1.01
N SER A 594 -35.32 6.80 -0.16
CA SER A 594 -35.35 7.02 1.28
C SER A 594 -35.34 5.71 2.04
N VAL A 595 -34.61 5.66 3.14
CA VAL A 595 -34.57 4.51 4.05
C VAL A 595 -35.65 4.65 5.11
N GLY A 596 -36.59 3.69 5.14
CA GLY A 596 -37.61 3.62 6.15
C GLY A 596 -37.10 3.16 7.52
N GLN A 597 -37.91 3.27 8.56
CA GLN A 597 -37.62 2.76 9.91
C GLN A 597 -37.43 1.23 9.92
N ASP A 598 -38.08 0.53 9.00
CA ASP A 598 -37.95 -0.91 8.73
C ASP A 598 -36.70 -1.26 7.89
N ARG A 599 -35.83 -0.25 7.59
CA ARG A 599 -34.69 -0.33 6.72
C ARG A 599 -34.97 -0.62 5.25
N VAL A 600 -36.22 -0.66 4.83
CA VAL A 600 -36.60 -0.80 3.42
C VAL A 600 -36.36 0.52 2.70
N VAL A 601 -35.77 0.44 1.51
CA VAL A 601 -35.57 1.60 0.63
C VAL A 601 -36.73 1.72 -0.32
N SER A 602 -37.33 2.90 -0.37
CA SER A 602 -38.46 3.22 -1.25
C SER A 602 -38.35 4.65 -1.76
N LEU A 603 -39.10 4.98 -2.82
CA LEU A 603 -39.17 6.35 -3.31
C LEU A 603 -40.15 7.15 -2.43
N ARG A 604 -39.71 8.29 -1.90
CA ARG A 604 -40.53 9.17 -1.07
C ARG A 604 -40.44 10.60 -1.58
N ARG A 605 -41.61 11.26 -1.61
CA ARG A 605 -41.71 12.70 -1.95
C ARG A 605 -41.28 13.55 -0.77
N GLY A 606 -40.63 14.68 -1.07
CA GLY A 606 -40.19 15.65 -0.07
C GLY A 606 -38.72 16.06 -0.26
N THR A 607 -38.22 16.88 0.66
CA THR A 607 -36.82 17.31 0.68
C THR A 607 -35.93 16.20 1.19
N ALA A 608 -34.75 16.04 0.58
CA ALA A 608 -33.78 15.06 1.02
C ALA A 608 -33.17 15.44 2.38
N GLY A 609 -33.35 14.56 3.37
CA GLY A 609 -32.72 14.59 4.69
C GLY A 609 -31.62 13.52 4.85
N GLU A 610 -31.39 13.06 6.07
CA GLU A 610 -30.40 12.01 6.36
C GLU A 610 -30.85 10.64 5.81
N ALA A 611 -32.16 10.34 5.87
CA ALA A 611 -32.72 9.10 5.35
C ALA A 611 -32.60 8.96 3.82
N GLU A 612 -32.52 10.08 3.09
CA GLU A 612 -32.36 10.15 1.64
C GLU A 612 -30.90 10.37 1.21
N THR A 613 -29.95 10.39 2.15
CA THR A 613 -28.56 10.68 1.86
C THR A 613 -27.69 9.42 2.01
N PHE A 614 -26.91 9.14 0.97
CA PHE A 614 -26.04 7.97 0.89
C PHE A 614 -24.59 8.40 0.66
N GLN A 615 -23.63 7.75 1.34
CA GLN A 615 -22.23 7.86 0.99
C GLN A 615 -21.96 7.00 -0.25
N TRP A 616 -21.48 7.65 -1.31
CA TRP A 616 -21.05 6.98 -2.54
C TRP A 616 -19.67 6.38 -2.34
N MET A 617 -19.52 5.08 -2.57
CA MET A 617 -18.27 4.35 -2.47
C MET A 617 -18.16 3.32 -3.59
N GLU A 618 -16.95 2.80 -3.81
CA GLU A 618 -16.70 1.70 -4.73
C GLU A 618 -15.95 0.58 -4.01
N THR A 619 -16.17 -0.65 -4.40
CA THR A 619 -15.32 -1.78 -4.01
C THR A 619 -13.94 -1.68 -4.69
N PHE A 620 -12.99 -2.53 -4.34
CA PHE A 620 -11.68 -2.56 -5.00
C PHE A 620 -11.77 -2.85 -6.50
N ASP A 621 -12.73 -3.63 -6.92
CA ASP A 621 -12.98 -4.00 -8.32
C ASP A 621 -13.91 -3.02 -9.06
N GLY A 622 -14.39 -1.96 -8.38
CA GLY A 622 -15.08 -0.83 -8.99
C GLY A 622 -16.60 -0.95 -9.02
N ASP A 623 -17.20 -1.94 -8.34
CA ASP A 623 -18.65 -1.97 -8.15
C ASP A 623 -19.07 -0.89 -7.13
N LEU A 624 -20.18 -0.23 -7.40
CA LEU A 624 -20.75 0.77 -6.52
C LEU A 624 -21.31 0.13 -5.24
N VAL A 625 -21.03 0.75 -4.11
CA VAL A 625 -21.72 0.49 -2.83
C VAL A 625 -22.22 1.81 -2.25
N LEU A 626 -23.42 1.79 -1.71
CA LEU A 626 -24.10 2.95 -1.13
C LEU A 626 -24.35 2.70 0.35
N MET A 627 -23.77 3.52 1.23
CA MET A 627 -24.04 3.45 2.66
C MET A 627 -25.04 4.53 3.06
N SER A 628 -26.15 4.13 3.68
CA SER A 628 -27.13 5.06 4.25
C SER A 628 -26.54 5.83 5.41
N LEU A 629 -26.71 7.14 5.43
CA LEU A 629 -26.31 7.95 6.58
C LEU A 629 -27.21 7.73 7.79
N ALA A 630 -28.48 7.38 7.58
CA ALA A 630 -29.42 7.15 8.67
C ALA A 630 -29.13 5.85 9.46
N THR A 631 -28.63 4.80 8.78
CA THR A 631 -28.41 3.49 9.42
C THR A 631 -26.95 3.11 9.56
N LYS A 632 -26.01 3.86 8.94
CA LYS A 632 -24.59 3.50 8.80
C LYS A 632 -24.37 2.09 8.21
N ARG A 633 -25.39 1.57 7.50
CA ARG A 633 -25.39 0.28 6.82
C ARG A 633 -25.45 0.46 5.31
N TYR A 634 -24.92 -0.51 4.59
CA TYR A 634 -24.93 -0.51 3.14
C TYR A 634 -26.26 -1.00 2.59
N LEU A 635 -26.64 -0.45 1.44
CA LEU A 635 -27.78 -0.94 0.68
C LEU A 635 -27.45 -2.32 0.11
N ARG A 636 -28.43 -3.22 0.15
CA ARG A 636 -28.37 -4.50 -0.55
C ARG A 636 -29.72 -4.86 -1.15
N CYS A 637 -29.70 -5.55 -2.27
CA CYS A 637 -30.87 -6.13 -2.89
C CYS A 637 -31.05 -7.57 -2.40
N ASP A 638 -32.18 -7.86 -1.75
CA ASP A 638 -32.48 -9.23 -1.30
C ASP A 638 -32.82 -10.15 -2.50
N PRO A 639 -32.91 -11.48 -2.30
CA PRO A 639 -33.31 -12.40 -3.37
C PRO A 639 -34.69 -12.11 -3.95
N GLY A 640 -35.59 -11.50 -3.17
CA GLY A 640 -36.95 -11.09 -3.58
C GLY A 640 -36.99 -9.79 -4.38
N GLY A 641 -35.83 -9.11 -4.55
CA GLY A 641 -35.73 -7.84 -5.30
C GLY A 641 -35.95 -6.58 -4.47
N ARG A 642 -36.19 -6.68 -3.15
CA ARG A 642 -36.29 -5.51 -2.27
C ARG A 642 -34.91 -4.98 -1.93
N VAL A 643 -34.80 -3.67 -1.85
CA VAL A 643 -33.55 -3.03 -1.40
C VAL A 643 -33.67 -2.64 0.07
N LEU A 644 -32.70 -3.03 0.86
CA LEU A 644 -32.62 -2.85 2.31
C LEU A 644 -31.31 -2.13 2.68
N ALA A 645 -31.34 -1.29 3.70
CA ALA A 645 -30.16 -0.60 4.26
C ALA A 645 -29.69 -1.30 5.56
N ASP A 646 -29.32 -2.56 5.48
CA ASP A 646 -28.99 -3.41 6.64
C ASP A 646 -27.67 -4.20 6.50
N SER A 647 -27.01 -4.16 5.32
CA SER A 647 -25.73 -4.86 5.13
C SER A 647 -24.59 -4.21 5.94
N PRO A 648 -23.75 -4.98 6.63
CA PRO A 648 -22.58 -4.43 7.31
C PRO A 648 -21.45 -4.01 6.34
N GLY A 649 -21.46 -4.49 5.10
CA GLY A 649 -20.48 -4.20 4.06
C GLY A 649 -20.53 -5.23 2.94
N PRO A 650 -19.93 -4.93 1.77
CA PRO A 650 -19.94 -5.84 0.63
C PRO A 650 -19.09 -7.08 0.93
N ARG A 651 -19.56 -8.25 0.51
CA ARG A 651 -18.81 -9.49 0.56
C ARG A 651 -17.98 -9.67 -0.72
N PRO A 652 -16.81 -10.32 -0.65
CA PRO A 652 -15.98 -10.57 -1.83
C PRO A 652 -16.67 -11.38 -2.92
N ASP A 653 -17.55 -12.32 -2.55
CA ASP A 653 -18.30 -13.18 -3.49
C ASP A 653 -19.47 -12.46 -4.19
N GLY A 654 -19.82 -11.24 -3.74
CA GLY A 654 -20.93 -10.45 -4.28
C GLY A 654 -22.32 -11.07 -4.09
N GLN A 655 -22.45 -12.18 -3.33
CA GLN A 655 -23.72 -12.90 -3.15
C GLN A 655 -24.66 -12.23 -2.16
N ASP A 656 -24.19 -11.25 -1.41
CA ASP A 656 -24.97 -10.51 -0.41
C ASP A 656 -25.87 -9.44 -1.01
N GLY A 657 -25.74 -9.17 -2.32
CA GLY A 657 -26.54 -8.15 -3.03
C GLY A 657 -26.17 -6.71 -2.70
N ALA A 658 -25.05 -6.47 -1.99
CA ALA A 658 -24.62 -5.13 -1.57
C ALA A 658 -23.85 -4.36 -2.66
N ARG A 659 -23.60 -4.97 -3.80
CA ARG A 659 -22.90 -4.36 -4.94
C ARG A 659 -23.86 -3.94 -6.02
N PHE A 660 -23.59 -2.81 -6.63
CA PHE A 660 -24.36 -2.27 -7.75
C PHE A 660 -23.42 -1.87 -8.89
N ARG A 661 -23.94 -1.92 -10.11
CA ARG A 661 -23.35 -1.27 -11.28
C ARG A 661 -24.24 -0.12 -11.68
N TRP A 662 -23.62 0.92 -12.22
CA TRP A 662 -24.35 2.06 -12.70
C TRP A 662 -23.92 2.41 -14.12
N ARG A 663 -24.84 3.01 -14.86
CA ARG A 663 -24.57 3.58 -16.17
C ARG A 663 -25.34 4.89 -16.34
N VAL A 664 -24.73 5.83 -17.03
CA VAL A 664 -25.41 7.06 -17.42
C VAL A 664 -26.41 6.73 -18.51
N ARG A 665 -27.61 7.30 -18.36
CA ARG A 665 -28.72 7.14 -19.32
C ARG A 665 -28.73 8.26 -20.35
#